data_34bd058c9712ea2f59b498d8ece989a9
#
_entry.id   34bd058c9712ea2f59b498d8ece989a9
#
_cell.length_a   1.000
_cell.length_b   1.000
_cell.length_c   1.000
_cell.angle_alpha   90.00
_cell.angle_beta   90.00
_cell.angle_gamma   90.00
#
_symmetry.space_group_name_H-M   'P 1'
#
loop_
_entity.id
_entity.type
_entity.pdbx_description
1 polymer ?
#
loop_
_entity_poly.entity_id
_entity_poly.type
_entity_poly.pdbx_seq_one_letter_code
_entity_poly.pdbx_strand_id
1 'polypeptide(L)'
;MSERSSLRLAVLGVLILSLLVTMVGRLFFLQVVSADVYTAKASANQYRYVVTPATRGLILDQLGRPLVSNRTSLVVSVDRSVLAEQKDKGVAVLTRLAKALGTTYTAISYRLEICGLGAHEKPPICWDGSQYQPIPVAKDIPQDLALTIMEKRSDYPGVTAGLEAVRVYPGVSGVNAAHLLGYLGPVSDSELAAQKAAQKAGTLTSEDELLQRTDLIGRSGLEAEYDAELRGTPGVRQLTVDQSAAVVGTVGETQSTPGDYLVTNIDANLQSVVEKQLLAAIDKARKTPVRHGSGYYKADSGAAVVMDVTNGHVLAMASYPSYDPSVWVGGISKNEYSALTAPASNYPLISRAMQGQFVPASTFKIVSASAALQNGYTANQTYKCPSFIQVGNRKFSNFEGEAPGDVNLAKGLAVSCDTMWYQIAYDYWLRDGGNFPKAKPLDPIEKMAKAYGYGRRTGIDLPSESRGRVGGRAFKAALNAQLHDAWCARAKTGYPEVAKKDPARARLLKAYAVENCAAGGLYRGGDEVNLAIGQGDTVVTPLQVATAYSALANGGTIWQPQVAKGLVGSDGKVVTVFSPKKTGTLPVSKANLAFLRNAFSQVTSQSYGTGYNPFKGFPLGQIPVAAKTGTGQASGNQQSTSWFATFAPANKPKYAVVMMVSQGGTGAGTSAPSVRKIYEAIYGVTGSTVDPKKSVLVGGAPSAKLPTVRSDGTPVYPGMPKTIAAAKPVTPAGATGATGAAAPKPSSTSTGMLVALPLLLGAGLVGRRARRSKRPREPDVRLWS
;
A
#
# COMPACT_ATOMS: atom_id res chain seq x y z
N MET A 1 -79.10 -30.29 -46.03
CA MET A 1 -77.69 -29.91 -45.74
C MET A 1 -76.82 -31.15 -45.94
N SER A 2 -75.85 -31.15 -46.83
CA SER A 2 -75.07 -32.33 -47.16
C SER A 2 -74.22 -32.78 -45.95
N GLU A 3 -74.04 -34.08 -45.72
CA GLU A 3 -73.22 -34.70 -44.66
C GLU A 3 -71.81 -34.05 -44.51
N ARG A 4 -71.28 -33.55 -45.61
CA ARG A 4 -69.99 -32.80 -45.58
C ARG A 4 -70.04 -31.45 -44.85
N SER A 5 -71.23 -30.82 -44.73
CA SER A 5 -71.40 -29.54 -44.08
C SER A 5 -71.48 -29.72 -42.52
N SER A 6 -72.14 -30.80 -42.10
CA SER A 6 -72.24 -31.16 -40.65
C SER A 6 -70.91 -31.63 -40.10
N LEU A 7 -70.11 -32.37 -40.89
CA LEU A 7 -68.72 -32.74 -40.46
C LEU A 7 -67.79 -31.53 -40.32
N ARG A 8 -67.86 -30.56 -41.22
CA ARG A 8 -67.08 -29.32 -41.11
C ARG A 8 -67.46 -28.50 -39.91
N LEU A 9 -68.77 -28.41 -39.57
CA LEU A 9 -69.26 -27.73 -38.36
C LEU A 9 -68.83 -28.47 -37.09
N ALA A 10 -68.84 -29.80 -37.06
CA ALA A 10 -68.36 -30.59 -35.96
C ALA A 10 -66.84 -30.42 -35.71
N VAL A 11 -66.04 -30.44 -36.79
CA VAL A 11 -64.58 -30.18 -36.72
C VAL A 11 -64.28 -28.76 -36.21
N LEU A 12 -65.01 -27.75 -36.70
CA LEU A 12 -64.88 -26.37 -36.22
C LEU A 12 -65.28 -26.26 -34.75
N GLY A 13 -66.36 -26.95 -34.31
CA GLY A 13 -66.76 -27.00 -32.91
C GLY A 13 -65.73 -27.62 -31.98
N VAL A 14 -65.12 -28.73 -32.44
CA VAL A 14 -64.03 -29.39 -31.67
C VAL A 14 -62.77 -28.47 -31.59
N LEU A 15 -62.41 -27.76 -32.66
CA LEU A 15 -61.31 -26.81 -32.66
C LEU A 15 -61.60 -25.64 -31.70
N ILE A 16 -62.81 -25.06 -31.73
CA ILE A 16 -63.16 -23.97 -30.81
C ILE A 16 -63.18 -24.45 -29.36
N LEU A 17 -63.75 -25.64 -29.08
CA LEU A 17 -63.77 -26.22 -27.74
C LEU A 17 -62.37 -26.51 -27.24
N SER A 18 -61.47 -27.07 -28.07
CA SER A 18 -60.09 -27.32 -27.74
C SER A 18 -59.37 -26.01 -27.39
N LEU A 19 -59.58 -24.94 -28.18
CA LEU A 19 -59.02 -23.62 -27.92
C LEU A 19 -59.54 -23.01 -26.62
N LEU A 20 -60.81 -23.12 -26.32
CA LEU A 20 -61.40 -22.68 -25.04
C LEU A 20 -60.82 -23.45 -23.87
N VAL A 21 -60.73 -24.79 -23.94
CA VAL A 21 -60.14 -25.62 -22.90
C VAL A 21 -58.67 -25.24 -22.66
N THR A 22 -57.92 -24.98 -23.73
CA THR A 22 -56.51 -24.54 -23.61
C THR A 22 -56.42 -23.16 -22.96
N MET A 23 -57.30 -22.23 -23.32
CA MET A 23 -57.35 -20.90 -22.71
C MET A 23 -57.73 -20.97 -21.23
N VAL A 24 -58.76 -21.76 -20.86
CA VAL A 24 -59.15 -21.96 -19.44
C VAL A 24 -58.02 -22.65 -18.66
N GLY A 25 -57.42 -23.70 -19.23
CA GLY A 25 -56.25 -24.35 -18.63
C GLY A 25 -55.08 -23.40 -18.42
N ARG A 26 -54.81 -22.55 -19.41
CA ARG A 26 -53.78 -21.51 -19.31
C ARG A 26 -54.12 -20.46 -18.24
N LEU A 27 -55.35 -20.04 -18.15
CA LEU A 27 -55.83 -19.09 -17.15
C LEU A 27 -55.73 -19.67 -15.76
N PHE A 28 -56.16 -20.91 -15.56
CA PHE A 28 -56.02 -21.64 -14.30
C PHE A 28 -54.53 -21.78 -13.90
N PHE A 29 -53.65 -22.16 -14.84
CA PHE A 29 -52.24 -22.24 -14.57
C PHE A 29 -51.65 -20.90 -14.12
N LEU A 30 -52.00 -19.80 -14.81
CA LEU A 30 -51.48 -18.46 -14.48
C LEU A 30 -52.05 -17.92 -13.14
N GLN A 31 -53.36 -18.15 -12.86
CA GLN A 31 -54.05 -17.57 -11.69
C GLN A 31 -53.97 -18.42 -10.43
N VAL A 32 -53.77 -19.74 -10.55
CA VAL A 32 -53.78 -20.65 -9.40
C VAL A 32 -52.42 -21.30 -9.20
N VAL A 33 -51.80 -21.88 -10.23
CA VAL A 33 -50.57 -22.65 -10.08
C VAL A 33 -49.34 -21.73 -10.01
N SER A 34 -49.35 -20.63 -10.77
CA SER A 34 -48.24 -19.69 -10.84
C SER A 34 -48.55 -18.33 -10.22
N ALA A 35 -49.68 -18.20 -9.51
CA ALA A 35 -50.10 -16.93 -8.93
C ALA A 35 -49.06 -16.28 -8.07
N ASP A 36 -48.41 -17.03 -7.17
CA ASP A 36 -47.37 -16.52 -6.26
C ASP A 36 -46.17 -15.99 -7.00
N VAL A 37 -45.76 -16.66 -8.07
CA VAL A 37 -44.62 -16.23 -8.89
C VAL A 37 -44.90 -14.93 -9.66
N TYR A 38 -46.14 -14.81 -10.20
CA TYR A 38 -46.54 -13.59 -10.92
C TYR A 38 -46.87 -12.44 -9.99
N THR A 39 -47.42 -12.72 -8.82
CA THR A 39 -47.66 -11.71 -7.76
C THR A 39 -46.33 -11.19 -7.23
N ALA A 40 -45.35 -12.07 -6.99
CA ALA A 40 -44.01 -11.67 -6.59
C ALA A 40 -43.31 -10.83 -7.67
N LYS A 41 -43.45 -11.20 -8.95
CA LYS A 41 -42.93 -10.40 -10.08
C LYS A 41 -43.62 -9.05 -10.23
N ALA A 42 -44.94 -8.99 -10.04
CA ALA A 42 -45.72 -7.76 -10.08
C ALA A 42 -45.30 -6.81 -8.95
N SER A 43 -45.16 -7.32 -7.72
CA SER A 43 -44.70 -6.55 -6.58
C SER A 43 -43.23 -6.09 -6.79
N ALA A 44 -42.37 -6.93 -7.32
CA ALA A 44 -40.99 -6.54 -7.64
C ALA A 44 -40.89 -5.42 -8.69
N ASN A 45 -41.86 -5.33 -9.61
CA ASN A 45 -41.94 -4.25 -10.59
C ASN A 45 -42.59 -2.97 -10.05
N GLN A 46 -43.40 -3.08 -8.97
CA GLN A 46 -44.08 -1.96 -8.36
C GLN A 46 -43.18 -1.15 -7.39
N TYR A 47 -42.09 -1.76 -6.90
CA TYR A 47 -41.24 -1.13 -5.92
C TYR A 47 -39.83 -0.89 -6.52
N ARG A 48 -39.28 0.29 -6.24
CA ARG A 48 -37.87 0.62 -6.46
C ARG A 48 -37.18 0.90 -5.13
N TYR A 49 -36.02 0.32 -4.96
CA TYR A 49 -35.18 0.60 -3.81
C TYR A 49 -34.11 1.62 -4.19
N VAL A 50 -34.13 2.76 -3.50
CA VAL A 50 -33.10 3.80 -3.61
C VAL A 50 -32.21 3.67 -2.40
N VAL A 51 -30.95 3.30 -2.63
CA VAL A 51 -29.93 3.15 -1.59
C VAL A 51 -29.31 4.52 -1.32
N THR A 52 -29.30 4.95 -0.06
CA THR A 52 -28.59 6.15 0.40
C THR A 52 -27.29 5.71 1.06
N PRO A 53 -26.13 6.01 0.47
CA PRO A 53 -24.85 5.62 1.06
C PRO A 53 -24.68 6.17 2.48
N ALA A 54 -24.08 5.37 3.37
CA ALA A 54 -23.71 5.84 4.70
C ALA A 54 -22.52 6.80 4.63
N THR A 55 -22.44 7.71 5.59
CA THR A 55 -21.23 8.52 5.76
C THR A 55 -20.10 7.64 6.28
N ARG A 56 -19.00 7.54 5.51
CA ARG A 56 -17.85 6.71 5.87
C ARG A 56 -17.14 7.27 7.11
N GLY A 57 -16.75 6.40 8.03
CA GLY A 57 -16.04 6.74 9.26
C GLY A 57 -14.71 7.44 9.00
N LEU A 58 -14.25 8.26 9.93
CA LEU A 58 -12.96 8.95 9.83
C LEU A 58 -11.81 8.00 10.17
N ILE A 59 -10.61 8.32 9.66
CA ILE A 59 -9.37 7.69 10.12
C ILE A 59 -8.61 8.74 10.93
N LEU A 60 -8.40 8.45 12.21
CA LEU A 60 -7.83 9.37 13.18
C LEU A 60 -6.43 8.91 13.61
N ASP A 61 -5.57 9.86 13.92
CA ASP A 61 -4.31 9.56 14.59
C ASP A 61 -4.55 9.19 16.07
N GLN A 62 -3.49 8.85 16.80
CA GLN A 62 -3.57 8.44 18.20
C GLN A 62 -4.17 9.50 19.16
N LEU A 63 -4.23 10.75 18.74
CA LEU A 63 -4.75 11.88 19.52
C LEU A 63 -6.12 12.36 19.03
N GLY A 64 -6.68 11.75 18.00
CA GLY A 64 -7.96 12.14 17.42
C GLY A 64 -7.88 13.14 16.26
N ARG A 65 -6.66 13.50 15.80
CA ARG A 65 -6.50 14.36 14.62
C ARG A 65 -6.89 13.58 13.36
N PRO A 66 -7.74 14.12 12.48
CA PRO A 66 -8.17 13.39 11.29
C PRO A 66 -7.02 13.26 10.28
N LEU A 67 -6.59 12.02 10.02
CA LEU A 67 -5.70 11.66 8.91
C LEU A 67 -6.48 11.56 7.61
N VAL A 68 -7.71 11.05 7.67
CA VAL A 68 -8.68 11.06 6.58
C VAL A 68 -10.01 11.54 7.11
N SER A 69 -10.61 12.50 6.41
CA SER A 69 -11.90 13.08 6.76
C SER A 69 -12.88 13.02 5.58
N ASN A 70 -14.09 13.52 5.81
CA ASN A 70 -15.07 13.74 4.76
C ASN A 70 -15.37 15.23 4.68
N ARG A 71 -15.67 15.71 3.48
CA ARG A 71 -16.27 17.02 3.23
C ARG A 71 -17.40 16.89 2.24
N THR A 72 -18.33 17.78 2.32
CA THR A 72 -19.38 17.89 1.31
C THR A 72 -18.81 18.55 0.05
N SER A 73 -19.09 17.98 -1.10
CA SER A 73 -18.69 18.47 -2.41
C SER A 73 -19.86 18.40 -3.38
N LEU A 74 -19.91 19.33 -4.31
CA LEU A 74 -20.79 19.23 -5.48
C LEU A 74 -20.14 18.33 -6.51
N VAL A 75 -20.82 17.21 -6.81
CA VAL A 75 -20.36 16.17 -7.73
C VAL A 75 -21.31 16.11 -8.92
N VAL A 76 -20.76 16.04 -10.12
CA VAL A 76 -21.50 15.74 -11.35
C VAL A 76 -21.36 14.29 -11.67
N SER A 77 -22.51 13.62 -11.79
CA SER A 77 -22.60 12.21 -12.17
C SER A 77 -23.43 12.03 -13.45
N VAL A 78 -23.11 11.00 -14.23
CA VAL A 78 -23.73 10.73 -15.52
C VAL A 78 -24.37 9.33 -15.52
N ASP A 79 -25.66 9.27 -15.81
CA ASP A 79 -26.41 8.01 -16.01
C ASP A 79 -26.33 7.60 -17.47
N ARG A 80 -25.61 6.50 -17.73
CA ARG A 80 -25.42 5.96 -19.08
C ARG A 80 -26.69 5.43 -19.70
N SER A 81 -27.62 4.92 -18.90
CA SER A 81 -28.88 4.36 -19.41
C SER A 81 -29.73 5.45 -20.05
N VAL A 82 -29.81 6.61 -19.42
CA VAL A 82 -30.53 7.77 -19.95
C VAL A 82 -29.80 8.36 -21.18
N LEU A 83 -28.45 8.36 -21.20
CA LEU A 83 -27.70 8.77 -22.38
C LEU A 83 -27.93 7.86 -23.59
N ALA A 84 -28.01 6.55 -23.36
CA ALA A 84 -28.23 5.57 -24.42
C ALA A 84 -29.57 5.75 -25.17
N GLU A 85 -30.57 6.32 -24.50
CA GLU A 85 -31.88 6.64 -25.08
C GLU A 85 -31.88 7.88 -25.98
N GLN A 86 -30.83 8.72 -25.92
CA GLN A 86 -30.70 9.90 -26.78
C GLN A 86 -30.40 9.49 -28.22
N LYS A 87 -30.89 10.27 -29.20
CA LYS A 87 -30.71 9.99 -30.65
C LYS A 87 -29.24 9.81 -31.04
N ASP A 88 -28.33 10.57 -30.43
CA ASP A 88 -26.89 10.54 -30.69
C ASP A 88 -26.12 9.76 -29.61
N LYS A 89 -26.82 8.97 -28.78
CA LYS A 89 -26.28 8.22 -27.65
C LYS A 89 -25.57 9.14 -26.64
N GLY A 90 -26.01 10.37 -26.53
CA GLY A 90 -25.54 11.37 -25.56
C GLY A 90 -24.28 12.11 -25.97
N VAL A 91 -23.80 12.00 -27.20
CA VAL A 91 -22.57 12.70 -27.67
C VAL A 91 -22.70 14.21 -27.50
N ALA A 92 -23.82 14.81 -27.89
CA ALA A 92 -24.07 16.26 -27.73
C ALA A 92 -24.12 16.69 -26.27
N VAL A 93 -24.74 15.87 -25.40
CA VAL A 93 -24.81 16.11 -23.97
C VAL A 93 -23.42 16.10 -23.35
N LEU A 94 -22.63 15.05 -23.61
CA LEU A 94 -21.27 14.92 -23.09
C LEU A 94 -20.32 16.00 -23.62
N THR A 95 -20.49 16.43 -24.88
CA THR A 95 -19.70 17.53 -25.45
C THR A 95 -20.02 18.84 -24.76
N ARG A 96 -21.31 19.12 -24.51
CA ARG A 96 -21.75 20.31 -23.76
C ARG A 96 -21.25 20.28 -22.32
N LEU A 97 -21.35 19.12 -21.67
CA LEU A 97 -20.85 18.90 -20.32
C LEU A 97 -19.32 19.12 -20.23
N ALA A 98 -18.58 18.54 -21.19
CA ALA A 98 -17.13 18.72 -21.26
C ALA A 98 -16.73 20.20 -21.35
N LYS A 99 -17.42 20.96 -22.23
CA LYS A 99 -17.21 22.41 -22.33
C LYS A 99 -17.51 23.14 -21.02
N ALA A 100 -18.61 22.78 -20.35
CA ALA A 100 -19.01 23.39 -19.06
C ALA A 100 -18.02 23.08 -17.93
N LEU A 101 -17.45 21.87 -17.92
CA LEU A 101 -16.45 21.42 -16.95
C LEU A 101 -15.01 21.82 -17.30
N GLY A 102 -14.76 22.50 -18.42
CA GLY A 102 -13.41 22.87 -18.86
C GLY A 102 -12.52 21.66 -19.21
N THR A 103 -13.12 20.55 -19.66
CA THR A 103 -12.44 19.31 -20.02
C THR A 103 -12.76 18.90 -21.47
N THR A 104 -12.32 17.72 -21.89
CA THR A 104 -12.59 17.18 -23.24
C THR A 104 -13.66 16.10 -23.22
N TYR A 105 -14.40 15.95 -24.32
CA TYR A 105 -15.32 14.84 -24.54
C TYR A 105 -14.66 13.48 -24.28
N THR A 106 -13.44 13.29 -24.81
CA THR A 106 -12.69 12.05 -24.68
C THR A 106 -12.39 11.73 -23.20
N ALA A 107 -12.05 12.73 -22.39
CA ALA A 107 -11.76 12.52 -20.97
C ALA A 107 -13.00 12.06 -20.18
N ILE A 108 -14.18 12.59 -20.49
CA ILE A 108 -15.44 12.15 -19.87
C ILE A 108 -15.83 10.77 -20.41
N SER A 109 -15.75 10.56 -21.73
CA SER A 109 -16.13 9.31 -22.38
C SER A 109 -15.37 8.11 -21.82
N TYR A 110 -14.05 8.22 -21.64
CA TYR A 110 -13.25 7.14 -21.03
C TYR A 110 -13.67 6.78 -19.61
N ARG A 111 -14.07 7.78 -18.78
CA ARG A 111 -14.60 7.52 -17.44
C ARG A 111 -15.93 6.77 -17.45
N LEU A 112 -16.70 6.92 -18.52
CA LEU A 112 -17.99 6.26 -18.68
C LEU A 112 -17.89 4.86 -19.30
N GLU A 113 -16.73 4.42 -19.79
CA GLU A 113 -16.55 3.07 -20.30
C GLU A 113 -16.65 2.04 -19.19
N ILE A 114 -17.50 1.02 -19.39
CA ILE A 114 -17.63 -0.08 -18.43
C ILE A 114 -16.54 -1.11 -18.72
N CYS A 115 -15.78 -1.46 -17.69
CA CYS A 115 -14.75 -2.49 -17.80
C CYS A 115 -15.35 -3.83 -18.24
N GLY A 116 -14.70 -4.51 -19.20
CA GLY A 116 -15.16 -5.81 -19.71
C GLY A 116 -16.31 -5.75 -20.73
N LEU A 117 -16.93 -4.59 -20.97
CA LEU A 117 -17.98 -4.42 -21.98
C LEU A 117 -17.45 -3.71 -23.23
N GLY A 118 -16.32 -4.19 -23.76
CA GLY A 118 -15.70 -3.59 -24.95
C GLY A 118 -14.94 -2.29 -24.70
N ALA A 119 -14.65 -1.97 -23.44
CA ALA A 119 -13.85 -0.82 -23.08
C ALA A 119 -12.45 -0.89 -23.70
N HIS A 120 -11.97 0.25 -24.19
CA HIS A 120 -10.61 0.40 -24.71
C HIS A 120 -9.58 0.42 -23.58
N GLU A 121 -10.00 0.81 -22.38
CA GLU A 121 -9.16 0.90 -21.19
C GLU A 121 -9.42 -0.27 -20.24
N LYS A 122 -8.50 -0.44 -19.28
CA LYS A 122 -8.59 -1.44 -18.21
C LYS A 122 -8.89 -0.77 -16.89
N PRO A 123 -9.41 -1.52 -15.88
CA PRO A 123 -9.49 -0.98 -14.53
C PRO A 123 -8.14 -0.40 -14.07
N PRO A 124 -8.08 0.70 -13.31
CA PRO A 124 -9.19 1.48 -12.77
C PRO A 124 -9.64 2.66 -13.65
N ILE A 125 -9.21 2.75 -14.92
CA ILE A 125 -9.56 3.87 -15.80
C ILE A 125 -10.99 3.73 -16.32
N CYS A 126 -11.38 2.54 -16.78
CA CYS A 126 -12.76 2.23 -17.04
C CYS A 126 -13.54 2.05 -15.74
N TRP A 127 -14.85 2.27 -15.78
CA TRP A 127 -15.74 2.07 -14.63
C TRP A 127 -15.93 0.59 -14.33
N ASP A 128 -15.46 0.12 -13.18
CA ASP A 128 -15.56 -1.27 -12.73
C ASP A 128 -16.80 -1.51 -11.81
N GLY A 129 -17.60 -0.47 -11.57
CA GLY A 129 -18.87 -0.52 -10.84
C GLY A 129 -20.05 -0.96 -11.68
N SER A 130 -21.25 -0.88 -11.11
CA SER A 130 -22.50 -1.23 -11.81
C SER A 130 -22.75 -0.36 -13.04
N GLN A 131 -23.19 -0.99 -14.12
CA GLN A 131 -23.57 -0.28 -15.36
C GLN A 131 -24.84 0.59 -15.20
N TYR A 132 -25.64 0.35 -14.16
CA TYR A 132 -26.88 1.05 -13.83
C TYR A 132 -26.70 2.16 -12.80
N GLN A 133 -25.48 2.36 -12.31
CA GLN A 133 -25.16 3.39 -11.35
C GLN A 133 -24.72 4.67 -12.08
N PRO A 134 -25.20 5.86 -11.67
CA PRO A 134 -24.64 7.11 -12.17
C PRO A 134 -23.14 7.19 -11.87
N ILE A 135 -22.34 7.50 -12.88
CA ILE A 135 -20.89 7.51 -12.82
C ILE A 135 -20.41 8.92 -12.50
N PRO A 136 -19.69 9.17 -11.40
CA PRO A 136 -19.13 10.48 -11.11
C PRO A 136 -18.06 10.87 -12.14
N VAL A 137 -18.24 12.02 -12.79
CA VAL A 137 -17.31 12.50 -13.81
C VAL A 137 -16.56 13.78 -13.41
N ALA A 138 -17.09 14.55 -12.46
CA ALA A 138 -16.44 15.72 -11.91
C ALA A 138 -16.83 15.94 -10.45
N LYS A 139 -15.90 16.43 -9.65
CA LYS A 139 -16.06 16.83 -8.25
C LYS A 139 -15.64 18.27 -8.06
N ASP A 140 -16.05 18.85 -6.93
CA ASP A 140 -15.66 20.24 -6.57
C ASP A 140 -16.07 21.27 -7.63
N ILE A 141 -17.23 21.04 -8.26
CA ILE A 141 -17.72 21.97 -9.26
C ILE A 141 -18.26 23.25 -8.59
N PRO A 142 -18.14 24.40 -9.25
CA PRO A 142 -18.75 25.64 -8.77
C PRO A 142 -20.26 25.51 -8.60
N GLN A 143 -20.80 26.21 -7.60
CA GLN A 143 -22.23 26.12 -7.27
C GLN A 143 -23.13 26.63 -8.42
N ASP A 144 -22.71 27.65 -9.13
CA ASP A 144 -23.40 28.19 -10.30
C ASP A 144 -23.52 27.18 -11.45
N LEU A 145 -22.45 26.41 -11.67
CA LEU A 145 -22.47 25.32 -12.65
C LEU A 145 -23.39 24.17 -12.22
N ALA A 146 -23.35 23.80 -10.94
CA ALA A 146 -24.24 22.77 -10.41
C ALA A 146 -25.72 23.20 -10.57
N LEU A 147 -26.05 24.44 -10.20
CA LEU A 147 -27.39 25.00 -10.38
C LEU A 147 -27.79 25.02 -11.86
N THR A 148 -26.90 25.45 -12.76
CA THR A 148 -27.14 25.44 -14.21
C THR A 148 -27.51 24.06 -14.74
N ILE A 149 -26.79 23.02 -14.30
CA ILE A 149 -27.07 21.61 -14.67
C ILE A 149 -28.41 21.15 -14.11
N MET A 150 -28.72 21.52 -12.86
CA MET A 150 -29.98 21.12 -12.19
C MET A 150 -31.20 21.83 -12.76
N GLU A 151 -31.08 23.09 -13.18
CA GLU A 151 -32.18 23.89 -13.76
C GLU A 151 -32.43 23.51 -15.23
N LYS A 152 -31.36 23.30 -16.00
CA LYS A 152 -31.45 23.00 -17.45
C LYS A 152 -31.43 21.51 -17.72
N ARG A 153 -32.26 20.73 -17.05
CA ARG A 153 -32.32 19.26 -17.22
C ARG A 153 -32.58 18.81 -18.66
N SER A 154 -33.34 19.60 -19.43
CA SER A 154 -33.57 19.33 -20.85
C SER A 154 -32.29 19.39 -21.69
N ASP A 155 -31.32 20.21 -21.29
CA ASP A 155 -30.05 20.34 -21.97
C ASP A 155 -29.03 19.29 -21.52
N TYR A 156 -29.22 18.73 -20.32
CA TYR A 156 -28.35 17.74 -19.68
C TYR A 156 -29.09 16.44 -19.27
N PRO A 157 -29.81 15.76 -20.21
CA PRO A 157 -30.48 14.51 -19.88
C PRO A 157 -29.47 13.46 -19.40
N GLY A 158 -29.78 12.78 -18.30
CA GLY A 158 -28.89 11.80 -17.68
C GLY A 158 -27.72 12.38 -16.89
N VAL A 159 -27.61 13.70 -16.77
CA VAL A 159 -26.58 14.36 -15.96
C VAL A 159 -27.23 14.88 -14.67
N THR A 160 -26.64 14.59 -13.54
CA THR A 160 -27.05 15.07 -12.23
C THR A 160 -25.93 15.81 -11.54
N ALA A 161 -26.26 16.84 -10.76
CA ALA A 161 -25.34 17.52 -9.86
C ALA A 161 -25.93 17.45 -8.45
N GLY A 162 -25.14 17.04 -7.47
CA GLY A 162 -25.61 16.86 -6.10
C GLY A 162 -24.52 17.03 -5.07
N LEU A 163 -24.94 17.21 -3.81
CA LEU A 163 -24.02 17.21 -2.67
C LEU A 163 -23.71 15.77 -2.29
N GLU A 164 -22.43 15.43 -2.33
CA GLU A 164 -21.92 14.12 -1.90
C GLU A 164 -20.81 14.30 -0.87
N ALA A 165 -20.71 13.33 0.06
CA ALA A 165 -19.59 13.26 0.98
C ALA A 165 -18.38 12.66 0.24
N VAL A 166 -17.36 13.48 0.01
CA VAL A 166 -16.12 13.04 -0.62
C VAL A 166 -14.99 12.92 0.41
N ARG A 167 -14.13 11.92 0.22
CA ARG A 167 -12.95 11.72 1.06
C ARG A 167 -11.94 12.86 0.88
N VAL A 168 -11.28 13.22 1.98
CA VAL A 168 -10.20 14.22 2.01
C VAL A 168 -8.92 13.57 2.50
N TYR A 169 -7.90 13.59 1.65
CA TYR A 169 -6.53 13.17 1.89
C TYR A 169 -5.58 14.31 1.45
N PRO A 170 -4.42 14.48 2.07
CA PRO A 170 -4.08 14.08 3.42
C PRO A 170 -4.77 14.97 4.45
N GLY A 171 -4.74 14.51 5.68
CA GLY A 171 -5.26 15.26 6.81
C GLY A 171 -4.31 16.34 7.34
N VAL A 172 -4.25 16.47 8.68
CA VAL A 172 -3.49 17.50 9.41
C VAL A 172 -1.97 17.35 9.29
N SER A 173 -1.24 18.43 9.56
CA SER A 173 0.23 18.48 9.69
C SER A 173 1.03 18.21 8.42
N GLY A 174 0.40 18.23 7.23
CA GLY A 174 1.07 17.94 5.96
C GLY A 174 1.56 16.49 5.82
N VAL A 175 0.89 15.56 6.49
CA VAL A 175 1.13 14.13 6.39
C VAL A 175 0.60 13.61 5.06
N ASN A 176 1.38 12.82 4.33
CA ASN A 176 0.91 12.11 3.14
C ASN A 176 0.35 10.72 3.48
N ALA A 177 1.11 9.88 4.16
CA ALA A 177 0.78 8.54 4.64
C ALA A 177 0.01 7.65 3.62
N ALA A 178 0.13 7.90 2.32
CA ALA A 178 -0.68 7.27 1.27
C ALA A 178 -0.72 5.74 1.34
N HIS A 179 0.43 5.09 1.61
CA HIS A 179 0.53 3.64 1.71
C HIS A 179 -0.10 3.06 3.00
N LEU A 180 -0.22 3.88 4.05
CA LEU A 180 -0.93 3.51 5.28
C LEU A 180 -2.43 3.67 5.10
N LEU A 181 -2.85 4.85 4.63
CA LEU A 181 -4.26 5.22 4.51
C LEU A 181 -4.95 4.43 3.41
N GLY A 182 -4.34 4.35 2.24
CA GLY A 182 -4.95 3.72 1.08
C GLY A 182 -5.89 4.64 0.32
N TYR A 183 -6.81 4.08 -0.46
CA TYR A 183 -7.78 4.81 -1.29
C TYR A 183 -9.02 3.96 -1.55
N LEU A 184 -10.09 4.61 -2.02
CA LEU A 184 -11.36 3.99 -2.35
C LEU A 184 -11.51 3.76 -3.86
N GLY A 185 -12.30 2.75 -4.21
CA GLY A 185 -12.74 2.49 -5.57
C GLY A 185 -14.11 1.81 -5.61
N PRO A 186 -14.81 1.80 -6.77
CA PRO A 186 -16.13 1.19 -6.87
C PRO A 186 -16.07 -0.34 -6.68
N VAL A 187 -17.16 -0.90 -6.19
CA VAL A 187 -17.37 -2.35 -6.10
C VAL A 187 -17.46 -2.94 -7.50
N SER A 188 -16.74 -4.04 -7.74
CA SER A 188 -16.77 -4.77 -9.01
C SER A 188 -17.86 -5.84 -9.06
N ASP A 189 -18.31 -6.21 -10.27
CA ASP A 189 -19.26 -7.31 -10.45
C ASP A 189 -18.72 -8.66 -9.93
N SER A 190 -17.40 -8.87 -9.99
CA SER A 190 -16.77 -10.07 -9.43
C SER A 190 -16.85 -10.14 -7.90
N GLU A 191 -16.75 -9.02 -7.19
CA GLU A 191 -16.90 -8.95 -5.73
C GLU A 191 -18.36 -9.19 -5.31
N LEU A 192 -19.30 -8.61 -6.05
CA LEU A 192 -20.73 -8.88 -5.83
C LEU A 192 -21.09 -10.35 -6.10
N ALA A 193 -20.51 -10.96 -7.12
CA ALA A 193 -20.70 -12.38 -7.42
C ALA A 193 -20.10 -13.28 -6.31
N ALA A 194 -18.91 -12.94 -5.82
CA ALA A 194 -18.26 -13.64 -4.71
C ALA A 194 -19.09 -13.53 -3.42
N GLN A 195 -19.62 -12.34 -3.12
CA GLN A 195 -20.51 -12.12 -1.99
C GLN A 195 -21.78 -13.00 -2.07
N LYS A 196 -22.44 -13.03 -3.23
CA LYS A 196 -23.63 -13.89 -3.44
C LYS A 196 -23.30 -15.38 -3.27
N ALA A 197 -22.11 -15.80 -3.73
CA ALA A 197 -21.65 -17.17 -3.54
C ALA A 197 -21.41 -17.48 -2.04
N ALA A 198 -20.82 -16.55 -1.29
CA ALA A 198 -20.58 -16.68 0.15
C ALA A 198 -21.90 -16.73 0.95
N GLN A 199 -22.90 -15.89 0.59
CA GLN A 199 -24.26 -15.95 1.18
C GLN A 199 -24.89 -17.32 0.92
N LYS A 200 -24.85 -17.81 -0.32
CA LYS A 200 -25.41 -19.12 -0.68
C LYS A 200 -24.70 -20.26 0.05
N ALA A 201 -23.41 -20.11 0.36
CA ALA A 201 -22.62 -21.07 1.14
C ALA A 201 -22.86 -20.95 2.66
N GLY A 202 -23.61 -19.96 3.15
CA GLY A 202 -23.83 -19.68 4.57
C GLY A 202 -22.59 -19.19 5.31
N THR A 203 -21.56 -18.72 4.58
CA THR A 203 -20.32 -18.17 5.16
C THR A 203 -20.39 -16.67 5.40
N LEU A 204 -21.37 -15.98 4.82
CA LEU A 204 -21.70 -14.58 5.06
C LEU A 204 -23.14 -14.50 5.55
N THR A 205 -23.32 -14.17 6.82
CA THR A 205 -24.61 -14.23 7.51
C THR A 205 -25.15 -12.86 7.93
N SER A 206 -24.29 -11.83 7.97
CA SER A 206 -24.69 -10.47 8.33
C SER A 206 -25.19 -9.72 7.08
N GLU A 207 -26.42 -9.22 7.12
CA GLU A 207 -26.95 -8.35 6.06
C GLU A 207 -26.28 -6.98 6.04
N ASP A 208 -25.78 -6.51 7.19
CA ASP A 208 -25.12 -5.20 7.34
C ASP A 208 -23.76 -5.14 6.65
N GLU A 209 -23.13 -6.29 6.39
CA GLU A 209 -21.85 -6.41 5.67
C GLU A 209 -22.02 -6.48 4.15
N LEU A 210 -23.25 -6.51 3.64
CA LEU A 210 -23.50 -6.69 2.21
C LEU A 210 -23.10 -5.46 1.40
N LEU A 211 -22.20 -5.70 0.44
CA LEU A 211 -21.83 -4.72 -0.56
C LEU A 211 -23.00 -4.38 -1.48
N GLN A 212 -23.21 -3.10 -1.68
CA GLN A 212 -24.17 -2.59 -2.65
C GLN A 212 -23.45 -2.21 -3.95
N ARG A 213 -24.18 -2.21 -5.07
CA ARG A 213 -23.63 -1.82 -6.36
C ARG A 213 -23.10 -0.37 -6.40
N THR A 214 -23.60 0.46 -5.49
CA THR A 214 -23.25 1.88 -5.38
C THR A 214 -22.09 2.16 -4.44
N ASP A 215 -21.59 1.15 -3.73
CA ASP A 215 -20.57 1.35 -2.71
C ASP A 215 -19.21 1.67 -3.30
N LEU A 216 -18.49 2.55 -2.60
CA LEU A 216 -17.06 2.70 -2.71
C LEU A 216 -16.40 1.92 -1.58
N ILE A 217 -15.54 0.99 -1.94
CA ILE A 217 -14.83 0.15 -0.96
C ILE A 217 -13.34 0.49 -0.92
N GLY A 218 -12.70 0.14 0.17
CA GLY A 218 -11.26 0.29 0.33
C GLY A 218 -10.48 -0.62 -0.62
N ARG A 219 -9.50 -0.07 -1.35
CA ARG A 219 -8.67 -0.79 -2.32
C ARG A 219 -7.27 -1.09 -1.82
N SER A 220 -6.79 -0.34 -0.83
CA SER A 220 -5.48 -0.53 -0.22
C SER A 220 -5.43 0.10 1.17
N GLY A 221 -4.36 -0.18 1.93
CA GLY A 221 -4.11 0.42 3.23
C GLY A 221 -5.21 0.15 4.26
N LEU A 222 -5.36 1.07 5.22
CA LEU A 222 -6.39 1.02 6.27
C LEU A 222 -7.81 1.09 5.71
N GLU A 223 -8.00 1.83 4.60
CA GLU A 223 -9.29 1.88 3.91
C GLU A 223 -9.76 0.49 3.46
N ALA A 224 -8.83 -0.40 3.07
CA ALA A 224 -9.17 -1.76 2.64
C ALA A 224 -9.25 -2.74 3.82
N GLU A 225 -8.35 -2.63 4.80
CA GLU A 225 -8.30 -3.56 5.94
C GLU A 225 -9.51 -3.41 6.86
N TYR A 226 -10.00 -2.17 7.03
CA TYR A 226 -11.11 -1.82 7.90
C TYR A 226 -12.32 -1.31 7.11
N ASP A 227 -12.51 -1.82 5.87
CA ASP A 227 -13.58 -1.32 5.00
C ASP A 227 -14.96 -1.53 5.59
N ALA A 228 -15.23 -2.68 6.20
CA ALA A 228 -16.53 -3.03 6.76
C ALA A 228 -16.93 -2.05 7.87
N GLU A 229 -16.02 -1.76 8.80
CA GLU A 229 -16.24 -0.86 9.92
C GLU A 229 -16.35 0.60 9.48
N LEU A 230 -15.48 1.01 8.54
CA LEU A 230 -15.42 2.38 8.03
C LEU A 230 -16.63 2.71 7.14
N ARG A 231 -17.14 1.75 6.37
CA ARG A 231 -18.17 1.98 5.35
C ARG A 231 -19.53 2.34 5.94
N GLY A 232 -19.89 1.79 7.09
CA GLY A 232 -21.21 1.92 7.71
C GLY A 232 -22.30 1.15 6.94
N THR A 233 -23.52 1.29 7.39
CA THR A 233 -24.69 0.61 6.82
C THR A 233 -25.51 1.59 5.98
N PRO A 234 -25.75 1.33 4.69
CA PRO A 234 -26.53 2.22 3.85
C PRO A 234 -27.99 2.27 4.26
N GLY A 235 -28.62 3.42 4.07
CA GLY A 235 -30.07 3.56 4.17
C GLY A 235 -30.76 3.06 2.91
N VAL A 236 -32.01 2.63 3.04
CA VAL A 236 -32.82 2.15 1.93
C VAL A 236 -34.19 2.83 1.96
N ARG A 237 -34.54 3.49 0.84
CA ARG A 237 -35.86 4.03 0.61
C ARG A 237 -36.61 3.17 -0.41
N GLN A 238 -37.76 2.62 -0.02
CA GLN A 238 -38.60 1.85 -0.89
C GLN A 238 -39.64 2.79 -1.52
N LEU A 239 -39.57 2.97 -2.82
CA LEU A 239 -40.45 3.82 -3.60
C LEU A 239 -41.47 2.96 -4.35
N THR A 240 -42.75 3.39 -4.39
CA THR A 240 -43.75 2.84 -5.30
C THR A 240 -43.64 3.57 -6.65
N VAL A 241 -43.63 2.81 -7.74
CA VAL A 241 -43.61 3.34 -9.11
C VAL A 241 -44.87 2.85 -9.86
N ASP A 242 -45.37 3.70 -10.77
CA ASP A 242 -46.45 3.35 -11.68
C ASP A 242 -45.93 2.60 -12.93
N GLN A 243 -46.83 2.32 -13.87
CA GLN A 243 -46.51 1.61 -15.12
C GLN A 243 -45.52 2.39 -16.02
N SER A 244 -45.44 3.71 -15.86
CA SER A 244 -44.45 4.57 -16.56
C SER A 244 -43.14 4.72 -15.81
N ALA A 245 -42.96 3.98 -14.71
CA ALA A 245 -41.82 4.06 -13.80
C ALA A 245 -41.73 5.43 -13.05
N ALA A 246 -42.81 6.22 -13.01
CA ALA A 246 -42.85 7.43 -12.23
C ALA A 246 -43.11 7.11 -10.75
N VAL A 247 -42.43 7.82 -9.83
CA VAL A 247 -42.58 7.65 -8.40
C VAL A 247 -43.91 8.17 -7.93
N VAL A 248 -44.78 7.30 -7.36
CA VAL A 248 -46.09 7.64 -6.85
C VAL A 248 -46.11 7.77 -5.32
N GLY A 249 -45.11 7.20 -4.61
CA GLY A 249 -45.05 7.30 -3.15
C GLY A 249 -43.81 6.63 -2.55
N THR A 250 -43.64 6.81 -1.23
CA THR A 250 -42.63 6.12 -0.42
C THR A 250 -43.36 5.15 0.54
N VAL A 251 -42.95 3.89 0.55
CA VAL A 251 -43.55 2.85 1.39
C VAL A 251 -42.79 2.68 2.70
N GLY A 252 -41.50 2.83 2.68
CA GLY A 252 -40.62 2.73 3.84
C GLY A 252 -39.26 3.38 3.62
N GLU A 253 -38.65 3.80 4.72
CA GLU A 253 -37.32 4.37 4.73
C GLU A 253 -36.53 3.88 5.94
N THR A 254 -35.37 3.29 5.69
CA THR A 254 -34.39 2.97 6.72
C THR A 254 -33.27 3.99 6.60
N GLN A 255 -32.94 4.67 7.70
CA GLN A 255 -31.86 5.66 7.73
C GLN A 255 -30.50 4.97 7.63
N SER A 256 -29.54 5.61 6.98
CA SER A 256 -28.16 5.13 6.96
C SER A 256 -27.50 5.29 8.32
N THR A 257 -26.65 4.31 8.69
CA THR A 257 -25.84 4.37 9.91
C THR A 257 -24.38 4.71 9.51
N PRO A 258 -23.80 5.83 9.98
CA PRO A 258 -22.43 6.17 9.68
C PRO A 258 -21.45 5.08 10.12
N GLY A 259 -20.34 4.92 9.39
CA GLY A 259 -19.27 4.01 9.77
C GLY A 259 -18.52 4.46 11.02
N ASP A 260 -17.88 3.50 11.68
CA ASP A 260 -17.04 3.73 12.85
C ASP A 260 -15.77 4.47 12.50
N TYR A 261 -15.29 5.29 13.42
CA TYR A 261 -14.02 5.98 13.29
C TYR A 261 -12.88 5.05 13.68
N LEU A 262 -11.94 4.86 12.78
CA LEU A 262 -10.74 4.11 13.04
C LEU A 262 -9.69 5.01 13.71
N VAL A 263 -9.39 4.75 14.97
CA VAL A 263 -8.27 5.39 15.67
C VAL A 263 -7.01 4.57 15.44
N THR A 264 -5.93 5.23 15.04
CA THR A 264 -4.64 4.58 14.79
C THR A 264 -3.62 4.82 15.89
N ASN A 265 -2.54 4.04 15.93
CA ASN A 265 -1.35 4.28 16.75
C ASN A 265 -0.41 5.33 16.13
N ILE A 266 -0.66 5.74 14.89
CA ILE A 266 0.12 6.75 14.19
C ILE A 266 0.03 8.09 14.92
N ASP A 267 1.17 8.75 15.09
CA ASP A 267 1.22 10.17 15.48
C ASP A 267 1.46 11.01 14.23
N ALA A 268 0.53 11.91 13.92
CA ALA A 268 0.59 12.70 12.69
C ALA A 268 1.83 13.60 12.62
N ASN A 269 2.27 14.18 13.76
CA ASN A 269 3.47 15.01 13.77
C ASN A 269 4.73 14.17 13.54
N LEU A 270 4.83 13.00 14.19
CA LEU A 270 5.94 12.09 13.98
C LEU A 270 5.96 11.53 12.56
N GLN A 271 4.80 11.16 11.99
CA GLN A 271 4.69 10.71 10.61
C GLN A 271 5.23 11.77 9.63
N SER A 272 4.82 13.04 9.81
CA SER A 272 5.32 14.16 9.01
C SER A 272 6.84 14.32 9.11
N VAL A 273 7.41 14.18 10.32
CA VAL A 273 8.87 14.22 10.52
C VAL A 273 9.55 13.06 9.79
N VAL A 274 9.01 11.85 9.91
CA VAL A 274 9.60 10.64 9.30
C VAL A 274 9.59 10.74 7.77
N GLU A 275 8.48 11.20 7.18
CA GLU A 275 8.39 11.44 5.73
C GLU A 275 9.41 12.48 5.25
N LYS A 276 9.50 13.63 5.94
CA LYS A 276 10.48 14.68 5.62
C LYS A 276 11.92 14.18 5.74
N GLN A 277 12.23 13.39 6.77
CA GLN A 277 13.58 12.87 6.98
C GLN A 277 13.93 11.77 5.97
N LEU A 278 12.96 10.96 5.52
CA LEU A 278 13.17 10.01 4.43
C LEU A 278 13.49 10.75 3.11
N LEU A 279 12.71 11.76 2.76
CA LEU A 279 12.98 12.58 1.59
C LEU A 279 14.34 13.29 1.68
N ALA A 280 14.70 13.85 2.83
CA ALA A 280 16.00 14.49 3.06
C ALA A 280 17.16 13.50 2.89
N ALA A 281 17.02 12.24 3.33
CA ALA A 281 18.03 11.20 3.11
C ALA A 281 18.20 10.87 1.62
N ILE A 282 17.08 10.76 0.88
CA ILE A 282 17.08 10.50 -0.56
C ILE A 282 17.73 11.65 -1.33
N ASP A 283 17.32 12.88 -1.03
CA ASP A 283 17.86 14.08 -1.70
C ASP A 283 19.34 14.29 -1.43
N LYS A 284 19.79 13.99 -0.19
CA LYS A 284 21.21 14.00 0.16
C LYS A 284 21.98 12.95 -0.64
N ALA A 285 21.45 11.72 -0.73
CA ALA A 285 22.09 10.64 -1.49
C ALA A 285 22.24 11.01 -2.97
N ARG A 286 21.20 11.58 -3.59
CA ARG A 286 21.21 12.04 -4.98
C ARG A 286 22.25 13.14 -5.27
N LYS A 287 22.72 13.82 -4.24
CA LYS A 287 23.79 14.85 -4.31
C LYS A 287 25.15 14.31 -3.87
N THR A 288 25.22 13.05 -3.45
CA THR A 288 26.46 12.42 -2.97
C THR A 288 27.08 11.64 -4.12
N PRO A 289 28.37 11.91 -4.48
CA PRO A 289 29.08 11.14 -5.49
C PRO A 289 29.18 9.65 -5.11
N VAL A 290 29.09 8.79 -6.12
CA VAL A 290 29.29 7.34 -5.94
C VAL A 290 30.76 7.10 -5.52
N ARG A 291 30.96 6.30 -4.49
CA ARG A 291 32.28 6.05 -3.90
C ARG A 291 33.26 5.36 -4.86
N HIS A 292 32.73 4.40 -5.65
CA HIS A 292 33.48 3.69 -6.67
C HIS A 292 32.69 3.74 -7.98
N GLY A 293 33.14 4.56 -8.92
CA GLY A 293 32.46 4.80 -10.19
C GLY A 293 32.27 6.28 -10.48
N SER A 294 31.44 6.60 -11.47
CA SER A 294 31.09 7.96 -11.86
C SER A 294 29.70 8.33 -11.52
N GLY A 295 29.42 9.62 -11.32
CA GLY A 295 28.09 10.17 -11.06
C GLY A 295 27.68 10.14 -9.58
N TYR A 296 26.36 10.20 -9.35
CA TYR A 296 25.74 10.29 -8.04
C TYR A 296 24.92 9.05 -7.73
N TYR A 297 24.59 8.82 -6.43
CA TYR A 297 23.67 7.76 -6.06
C TYR A 297 22.28 8.02 -6.63
N LYS A 298 21.62 6.97 -7.13
CA LYS A 298 20.26 7.07 -7.71
C LYS A 298 19.21 7.35 -6.65
N ALA A 299 19.35 6.71 -5.49
CA ALA A 299 18.42 6.81 -4.36
C ALA A 299 16.96 6.83 -4.81
N ASP A 300 16.58 5.79 -5.54
CA ASP A 300 15.33 5.72 -6.28
C ASP A 300 14.12 5.37 -5.41
N SER A 301 14.34 4.76 -4.26
CA SER A 301 13.29 4.39 -3.32
C SER A 301 13.82 4.30 -1.89
N GLY A 302 12.88 4.31 -0.93
CA GLY A 302 13.23 4.17 0.47
C GLY A 302 12.03 3.95 1.37
N ALA A 303 12.31 3.61 2.62
CA ALA A 303 11.29 3.48 3.66
C ALA A 303 11.86 3.80 5.04
N ALA A 304 10.98 4.26 5.94
CA ALA A 304 11.30 4.44 7.34
C ALA A 304 10.15 3.94 8.21
N VAL A 305 10.47 3.28 9.32
CA VAL A 305 9.49 2.71 10.26
C VAL A 305 9.89 3.11 11.68
N VAL A 306 8.94 3.59 12.46
CA VAL A 306 9.08 3.87 13.88
C VAL A 306 8.08 3.03 14.66
N MET A 307 8.57 2.20 15.58
CA MET A 307 7.75 1.30 16.41
C MET A 307 7.99 1.54 17.90
N ASP A 308 6.93 1.41 18.70
CA ASP A 308 7.05 1.22 20.13
C ASP A 308 7.44 -0.25 20.41
N VAL A 309 8.63 -0.44 20.98
CA VAL A 309 9.18 -1.78 21.23
C VAL A 309 8.45 -2.53 22.33
N THR A 310 7.67 -1.85 23.18
CA THR A 310 7.01 -2.44 24.35
C THR A 310 5.72 -3.18 24.00
N ASN A 311 5.11 -2.85 22.87
CA ASN A 311 3.79 -3.37 22.47
C ASN A 311 3.64 -3.65 20.96
N GLY A 312 4.61 -3.22 20.12
CA GLY A 312 4.57 -3.43 18.67
C GLY A 312 3.77 -2.38 17.90
N HIS A 313 3.30 -1.31 18.55
CA HIS A 313 2.56 -0.25 17.85
C HIS A 313 3.44 0.47 16.84
N VAL A 314 2.95 0.65 15.63
CA VAL A 314 3.58 1.44 14.57
C VAL A 314 3.17 2.89 14.75
N LEU A 315 4.14 3.73 15.14
CA LEU A 315 3.90 5.15 15.40
C LEU A 315 4.05 6.03 14.16
N ALA A 316 4.88 5.58 13.21
CA ALA A 316 5.03 6.19 11.89
C ALA A 316 5.61 5.16 10.92
N MET A 317 5.15 5.21 9.66
CA MET A 317 5.67 4.38 8.57
C MET A 317 5.59 5.13 7.26
N ALA A 318 6.76 5.43 6.66
CA ALA A 318 6.90 6.16 5.42
C ALA A 318 7.48 5.29 4.31
N SER A 319 7.08 5.56 3.08
CA SER A 319 7.55 4.89 1.87
C SER A 319 7.73 5.90 0.74
N TYR A 320 8.80 5.74 -0.05
CA TYR A 320 9.10 6.55 -1.22
C TYR A 320 9.45 5.64 -2.41
N PRO A 321 9.02 5.94 -3.65
CA PRO A 321 8.13 7.05 -4.00
C PRO A 321 6.75 6.91 -3.38
N SER A 322 6.11 8.04 -3.16
CA SER A 322 4.73 8.12 -2.66
C SER A 322 3.81 8.69 -3.75
N TYR A 323 2.53 8.76 -3.47
CA TYR A 323 1.51 9.34 -4.34
C TYR A 323 0.53 10.16 -3.51
N ASP A 324 -0.29 10.95 -4.19
CA ASP A 324 -1.42 11.65 -3.57
C ASP A 324 -2.66 10.76 -3.64
N PRO A 325 -3.20 10.27 -2.52
CA PRO A 325 -4.41 9.43 -2.56
C PRO A 325 -5.66 10.19 -3.02
N SER A 326 -5.65 11.53 -3.03
CA SER A 326 -6.78 12.32 -3.52
C SER A 326 -7.07 12.13 -5.02
N VAL A 327 -6.10 11.67 -5.81
CA VAL A 327 -6.29 11.39 -7.25
C VAL A 327 -7.33 10.30 -7.53
N TRP A 328 -7.63 9.47 -6.52
CA TRP A 328 -8.64 8.41 -6.63
C TRP A 328 -10.06 8.90 -6.33
N VAL A 329 -10.21 10.06 -5.69
CA VAL A 329 -11.53 10.59 -5.29
C VAL A 329 -12.31 11.04 -6.52
N GLY A 330 -13.46 10.41 -6.78
CA GLY A 330 -14.27 10.63 -7.98
C GLY A 330 -13.74 9.94 -9.24
N GLY A 331 -12.85 8.96 -9.07
CA GLY A 331 -12.21 8.20 -10.16
C GLY A 331 -10.88 8.80 -10.62
N ILE A 332 -9.93 7.93 -10.95
CA ILE A 332 -8.59 8.34 -11.42
C ILE A 332 -8.59 8.57 -12.93
N SER A 333 -7.85 9.56 -13.42
CA SER A 333 -7.64 9.78 -14.84
C SER A 333 -6.60 8.81 -15.43
N LYS A 334 -6.68 8.57 -16.76
CA LYS A 334 -5.71 7.73 -17.49
C LYS A 334 -4.27 8.24 -17.31
N ASN A 335 -4.06 9.55 -17.37
CA ASN A 335 -2.73 10.15 -17.25
C ASN A 335 -2.15 9.94 -15.85
N GLU A 336 -2.93 10.18 -14.80
CA GLU A 336 -2.52 9.96 -13.41
C GLU A 336 -2.22 8.47 -13.16
N TYR A 337 -3.11 7.57 -13.61
CA TYR A 337 -2.87 6.13 -13.46
C TYR A 337 -1.63 5.66 -14.21
N SER A 338 -1.43 6.13 -15.45
CA SER A 338 -0.23 5.82 -16.23
C SER A 338 1.04 6.33 -15.54
N ALA A 339 0.99 7.54 -14.96
CA ALA A 339 2.11 8.06 -14.18
C ALA A 339 2.41 7.21 -12.94
N LEU A 340 1.38 6.71 -12.24
CA LEU A 340 1.56 5.87 -11.05
C LEU A 340 2.06 4.45 -11.36
N THR A 341 1.80 3.93 -12.57
CA THR A 341 2.12 2.54 -12.95
C THR A 341 3.29 2.41 -13.92
N ALA A 342 3.78 3.52 -14.46
CA ALA A 342 4.92 3.52 -15.37
C ALA A 342 6.21 3.03 -14.66
N PRO A 343 7.05 2.20 -15.32
CA PRO A 343 8.35 1.81 -14.76
C PRO A 343 9.25 3.01 -14.40
N ALA A 344 9.15 4.10 -15.17
CA ALA A 344 9.91 5.34 -14.94
C ALA A 344 9.55 6.03 -13.62
N SER A 345 8.34 5.87 -13.09
CA SER A 345 7.93 6.40 -11.79
C SER A 345 8.37 5.54 -10.61
N ASN A 346 8.99 4.40 -10.89
CA ASN A 346 9.40 3.42 -9.89
C ASN A 346 8.23 2.94 -9.00
N TYR A 347 7.04 2.72 -9.60
CA TYR A 347 5.87 2.10 -8.97
C TYR A 347 5.47 2.73 -7.62
N PRO A 348 5.00 3.99 -7.57
CA PRO A 348 4.64 4.68 -6.33
C PRO A 348 3.56 3.99 -5.47
N LEU A 349 2.73 3.14 -6.06
CA LEU A 349 1.68 2.41 -5.34
C LEU A 349 2.21 1.30 -4.42
N ILE A 350 3.49 0.88 -4.59
CA ILE A 350 4.08 -0.19 -3.79
C ILE A 350 4.65 0.39 -2.50
N SER A 351 4.17 -0.07 -1.34
CA SER A 351 4.75 0.25 -0.04
C SER A 351 6.14 -0.38 0.12
N ARG A 352 7.21 0.45 0.09
CA ARG A 352 8.58 -0.05 0.32
C ARG A 352 8.77 -0.51 1.76
N ALA A 353 7.96 -0.03 2.70
CA ALA A 353 8.07 -0.40 4.10
C ALA A 353 7.66 -1.86 4.38
N MET A 354 6.62 -2.37 3.69
CA MET A 354 6.04 -3.69 3.97
C MET A 354 5.96 -4.63 2.77
N GLN A 355 6.06 -4.12 1.54
CA GLN A 355 6.03 -4.92 0.31
C GLN A 355 7.40 -5.00 -0.36
N GLY A 356 8.21 -3.94 -0.25
CA GLY A 356 9.56 -3.91 -0.81
C GLY A 356 10.48 -4.91 -0.14
N GLN A 357 11.21 -5.70 -0.93
CA GLN A 357 12.13 -6.72 -0.48
C GLN A 357 13.56 -6.30 -0.81
N PHE A 358 14.39 -6.16 0.22
CA PHE A 358 15.75 -5.64 0.09
C PHE A 358 16.73 -6.52 0.86
N VAL A 359 17.96 -6.61 0.38
CA VAL A 359 19.06 -7.26 1.07
C VAL A 359 19.34 -6.52 2.38
N PRO A 360 19.22 -7.15 3.57
CA PRO A 360 19.37 -6.48 4.86
C PRO A 360 20.79 -6.05 5.19
N ALA A 361 21.77 -6.66 4.56
CA ALA A 361 23.19 -6.44 4.84
C ALA A 361 23.53 -6.53 6.33
N SER A 362 24.52 -5.79 6.80
CA SER A 362 25.00 -5.85 8.18
C SER A 362 23.94 -5.54 9.27
N THR A 363 22.71 -5.08 8.93
CA THR A 363 21.62 -5.02 9.90
C THR A 363 21.18 -6.42 10.35
N PHE A 364 21.45 -7.44 9.55
CA PHE A 364 21.19 -8.83 9.86
C PHE A 364 22.12 -9.41 10.95
N LYS A 365 23.22 -8.72 11.28
CA LYS A 365 24.17 -9.19 12.31
C LYS A 365 23.58 -9.33 13.72
N ILE A 366 22.39 -8.80 13.98
CA ILE A 366 21.62 -9.14 15.20
C ILE A 366 21.31 -10.63 15.26
N VAL A 367 20.99 -11.25 14.10
CA VAL A 367 20.72 -12.67 13.95
C VAL A 367 21.99 -13.48 14.15
N SER A 368 23.05 -13.15 13.41
CA SER A 368 24.33 -13.86 13.45
C SER A 368 24.96 -13.83 14.85
N ALA A 369 24.90 -12.67 15.52
CA ALA A 369 25.39 -12.52 16.89
C ALA A 369 24.56 -13.35 17.89
N SER A 370 23.24 -13.32 17.76
CA SER A 370 22.37 -14.14 18.59
C SER A 370 22.62 -15.64 18.38
N ALA A 371 22.76 -16.05 17.11
CA ALA A 371 23.08 -17.44 16.75
C ALA A 371 24.46 -17.86 17.32
N ALA A 372 25.47 -17.01 17.21
CA ALA A 372 26.80 -17.29 17.73
C ALA A 372 26.82 -17.48 19.24
N LEU A 373 26.19 -16.56 19.99
CA LEU A 373 26.10 -16.65 21.46
C LEU A 373 25.30 -17.85 21.96
N GLN A 374 24.44 -18.45 21.12
CA GLN A 374 23.66 -19.66 21.47
C GLN A 374 24.36 -20.95 21.02
N ASN A 375 25.44 -20.87 20.24
CA ASN A 375 26.07 -22.03 19.62
C ASN A 375 27.59 -22.09 19.84
N GLY A 376 28.05 -21.70 21.05
CA GLY A 376 29.40 -21.97 21.53
C GLY A 376 30.38 -20.81 21.41
N TYR A 377 30.00 -19.67 20.81
CA TYR A 377 30.83 -18.47 20.80
C TYR A 377 30.51 -17.58 21.99
N THR A 378 31.52 -16.90 22.55
CA THR A 378 31.35 -16.10 23.79
C THR A 378 31.62 -14.62 23.57
N ALA A 379 31.05 -13.78 24.42
CA ALA A 379 31.18 -12.34 24.35
C ALA A 379 32.62 -11.84 24.52
N ASN A 380 33.39 -12.51 25.39
CA ASN A 380 34.73 -12.07 25.80
C ASN A 380 35.87 -12.75 25.01
N GLN A 381 35.56 -13.69 24.15
CA GLN A 381 36.54 -14.34 23.29
C GLN A 381 37.13 -13.35 22.31
N THR A 382 38.41 -13.49 21.98
CA THR A 382 39.07 -12.75 20.92
C THR A 382 38.81 -13.40 19.56
N TYR A 383 38.38 -12.58 18.63
CA TYR A 383 38.10 -12.98 17.24
C TYR A 383 39.04 -12.23 16.30
N LYS A 384 39.44 -12.89 15.24
CA LYS A 384 40.24 -12.26 14.17
C LYS A 384 39.31 -11.52 13.21
N CYS A 385 39.68 -10.27 12.86
CA CYS A 385 39.02 -9.47 11.83
C CYS A 385 40.06 -9.03 10.77
N PRO A 386 40.60 -9.99 9.95
CA PRO A 386 41.55 -9.67 8.86
C PRO A 386 40.83 -8.98 7.72
N SER A 387 41.55 -8.43 6.75
CA SER A 387 40.97 -7.78 5.57
C SER A 387 40.11 -8.72 4.72
N PHE A 388 40.44 -10.00 4.68
CA PHE A 388 39.65 -11.05 4.00
C PHE A 388 39.90 -12.42 4.63
N ILE A 389 39.00 -13.36 4.32
CA ILE A 389 39.19 -14.80 4.53
C ILE A 389 39.02 -15.55 3.21
N GLN A 390 39.62 -16.75 3.12
CA GLN A 390 39.47 -17.64 1.98
C GLN A 390 38.37 -18.69 2.29
N VAL A 391 37.35 -18.80 1.43
CA VAL A 391 36.32 -19.84 1.52
C VAL A 391 36.27 -20.55 0.17
N GLY A 392 36.70 -21.80 0.15
CA GLY A 392 36.93 -22.51 -1.11
C GLY A 392 37.97 -21.76 -1.95
N ASN A 393 37.65 -21.47 -3.19
CA ASN A 393 38.51 -20.75 -4.12
C ASN A 393 38.23 -19.21 -4.17
N ARG A 394 37.38 -18.68 -3.28
CA ARG A 394 36.96 -17.26 -3.29
C ARG A 394 37.42 -16.52 -2.05
N LYS A 395 37.89 -15.29 -2.24
CA LYS A 395 38.15 -14.32 -1.16
C LYS A 395 36.87 -13.59 -0.78
N PHE A 396 36.64 -13.51 0.53
CA PHE A 396 35.53 -12.75 1.14
C PHE A 396 36.17 -11.65 2.02
N SER A 397 35.98 -10.40 1.67
CA SER A 397 36.65 -9.26 2.28
C SER A 397 35.71 -8.46 3.17
N ASN A 398 36.26 -7.76 4.16
CA ASN A 398 35.60 -6.68 4.85
C ASN A 398 35.29 -5.54 3.87
N PHE A 399 34.36 -4.67 4.29
CA PHE A 399 34.08 -3.44 3.56
C PHE A 399 35.40 -2.65 3.32
N GLU A 400 35.65 -2.31 2.06
CA GLU A 400 36.90 -1.60 1.61
C GLU A 400 38.21 -2.28 2.02
N GLY A 401 38.17 -3.56 2.39
CA GLY A 401 39.40 -4.28 2.76
C GLY A 401 39.95 -3.89 4.15
N GLU A 402 39.17 -3.21 4.99
CA GLU A 402 39.58 -2.86 6.36
C GLU A 402 39.98 -4.11 7.17
N ALA A 403 41.00 -3.94 8.04
CA ALA A 403 41.52 -4.98 8.91
C ALA A 403 41.59 -4.51 10.36
N PRO A 404 40.47 -4.49 11.11
CA PRO A 404 40.43 -4.07 12.53
C PRO A 404 41.32 -4.91 13.46
N GLY A 405 41.86 -6.03 13.01
CA GLY A 405 42.72 -6.92 13.79
C GLY A 405 41.96 -7.75 14.80
N ASP A 406 42.49 -7.86 15.99
CA ASP A 406 41.85 -8.61 17.09
C ASP A 406 40.73 -7.81 17.73
N VAL A 407 39.55 -8.41 17.79
CA VAL A 407 38.35 -7.80 18.34
C VAL A 407 37.60 -8.76 19.27
N ASN A 408 36.93 -8.24 20.28
CA ASN A 408 35.89 -9.00 20.95
C ASN A 408 34.56 -8.86 20.19
N LEU A 409 33.52 -9.61 20.57
CA LEU A 409 32.25 -9.64 19.86
C LEU A 409 31.61 -8.24 19.77
N ALA A 410 31.69 -7.42 20.85
CA ALA A 410 31.11 -6.08 20.87
C ALA A 410 31.83 -5.13 19.90
N LYS A 411 33.16 -5.10 19.91
CA LYS A 411 33.95 -4.28 18.96
C LYS A 411 33.72 -4.75 17.53
N GLY A 412 33.68 -6.09 17.28
CA GLY A 412 33.38 -6.64 15.95
C GLY A 412 32.01 -6.22 15.39
N LEU A 413 31.00 -6.09 16.26
CA LEU A 413 29.69 -5.52 15.91
C LEU A 413 29.77 -4.02 15.64
N ALA A 414 30.52 -3.26 16.47
CA ALA A 414 30.62 -1.80 16.37
C ALA A 414 31.35 -1.34 15.10
N VAL A 415 32.45 -2.02 14.74
CA VAL A 415 33.20 -1.77 13.50
C VAL A 415 32.57 -2.48 12.26
N SER A 416 31.54 -3.28 12.50
CA SER A 416 30.87 -4.06 11.44
C SER A 416 31.78 -5.07 10.73
N CYS A 417 32.74 -5.70 11.45
CA CYS A 417 33.61 -6.73 10.86
C CYS A 417 32.79 -7.79 10.13
N ASP A 418 33.06 -8.04 8.85
CA ASP A 418 32.43 -9.10 8.06
C ASP A 418 33.19 -10.40 8.18
N THR A 419 34.52 -10.34 8.12
CA THR A 419 35.40 -11.54 8.10
C THR A 419 35.29 -12.38 9.36
N MET A 420 35.03 -11.79 10.52
CA MET A 420 34.70 -12.52 11.75
C MET A 420 33.42 -13.35 11.58
N TRP A 421 32.37 -12.75 10.99
CA TRP A 421 31.09 -13.45 10.76
C TRP A 421 31.18 -14.50 9.66
N TYR A 422 31.99 -14.24 8.63
CA TYR A 422 32.28 -15.24 7.61
C TYR A 422 32.96 -16.48 8.21
N GLN A 423 33.93 -16.29 9.11
CA GLN A 423 34.61 -17.41 9.75
C GLN A 423 33.63 -18.23 10.60
N ILE A 424 32.83 -17.56 11.47
CA ILE A 424 31.83 -18.24 12.33
C ILE A 424 30.83 -19.02 11.46
N ALA A 425 30.35 -18.43 10.37
CA ALA A 425 29.41 -19.09 9.48
C ALA A 425 30.05 -20.28 8.73
N TYR A 426 31.29 -20.12 8.28
CA TYR A 426 32.00 -21.17 7.60
C TYR A 426 32.26 -22.37 8.55
N ASP A 427 32.58 -22.10 9.83
CA ASP A 427 32.71 -23.14 10.87
C ASP A 427 31.38 -23.88 11.08
N TYR A 428 30.26 -23.18 11.07
CA TYR A 428 28.93 -23.81 11.13
C TYR A 428 28.65 -24.69 9.92
N TRP A 429 28.95 -24.19 8.72
CA TRP A 429 28.75 -24.94 7.49
C TRP A 429 29.60 -26.22 7.45
N LEU A 430 30.87 -26.16 7.88
CA LEU A 430 31.75 -27.32 8.02
C LEU A 430 31.23 -28.30 9.05
N ARG A 431 30.86 -27.85 10.24
CA ARG A 431 30.28 -28.64 11.31
C ARG A 431 29.03 -29.42 10.86
N ASP A 432 28.20 -28.79 10.01
CA ASP A 432 26.98 -29.35 9.48
C ASP A 432 27.19 -30.27 8.25
N GLY A 433 28.47 -30.57 7.90
CA GLY A 433 28.88 -31.53 6.87
C GLY A 433 29.26 -30.90 5.52
N GLY A 434 29.36 -29.58 5.44
CA GLY A 434 29.82 -28.89 4.23
C GLY A 434 28.91 -29.14 3.02
N ASN A 435 29.51 -29.55 1.89
CA ASN A 435 28.77 -29.90 0.66
C ASN A 435 27.96 -31.22 0.79
N PHE A 436 28.26 -32.03 1.79
CA PHE A 436 27.56 -33.29 2.11
C PHE A 436 26.86 -33.13 3.47
N PRO A 437 25.72 -32.43 3.53
CA PRO A 437 25.13 -32.08 4.80
C PRO A 437 24.72 -33.33 5.60
N LYS A 438 24.83 -33.21 6.92
CA LYS A 438 24.29 -34.20 7.85
C LYS A 438 22.78 -34.38 7.61
N ALA A 439 22.21 -35.49 7.96
CA ALA A 439 20.77 -35.75 7.82
C ALA A 439 19.90 -34.69 8.55
N LYS A 440 20.44 -34.15 9.65
CA LYS A 440 19.80 -33.04 10.42
C LYS A 440 20.82 -31.94 10.72
N PRO A 441 21.10 -31.04 9.77
CA PRO A 441 22.03 -29.94 10.00
C PRO A 441 21.46 -29.00 11.05
N LEU A 442 22.32 -28.34 11.81
CA LEU A 442 21.90 -27.40 12.85
C LEU A 442 21.44 -26.06 12.27
N ASP A 443 22.05 -25.61 11.17
CA ASP A 443 21.74 -24.35 10.47
C ASP A 443 21.43 -23.17 11.43
N PRO A 444 22.36 -22.78 12.35
CA PRO A 444 22.04 -21.87 13.46
C PRO A 444 21.59 -20.51 13.01
N ILE A 445 22.19 -19.96 11.94
CA ILE A 445 21.89 -18.62 11.44
C ILE A 445 20.51 -18.61 10.77
N GLU A 446 20.19 -19.60 9.93
CA GLU A 446 18.87 -19.72 9.30
C GLU A 446 17.76 -19.85 10.33
N LYS A 447 17.95 -20.72 11.33
CA LYS A 447 16.97 -20.93 12.42
C LYS A 447 16.77 -19.66 13.25
N MET A 448 17.85 -18.97 13.58
CA MET A 448 17.77 -17.71 14.32
C MET A 448 17.09 -16.60 13.50
N ALA A 449 17.35 -16.52 12.19
CA ALA A 449 16.65 -15.60 11.30
C ALA A 449 15.13 -15.83 11.32
N LYS A 450 14.70 -17.08 11.20
CA LYS A 450 13.29 -17.45 11.30
C LYS A 450 12.70 -17.15 12.69
N ALA A 451 13.49 -17.31 13.76
CA ALA A 451 13.10 -16.94 15.11
C ALA A 451 12.90 -15.44 15.28
N TYR A 452 13.70 -14.60 14.60
CA TYR A 452 13.50 -13.14 14.54
C TYR A 452 12.29 -12.72 13.68
N GLY A 453 11.65 -13.66 12.97
CA GLY A 453 10.47 -13.39 12.13
C GLY A 453 10.79 -13.16 10.65
N TYR A 454 12.04 -13.26 10.21
CA TYR A 454 12.38 -13.16 8.81
C TYR A 454 11.84 -14.36 8.00
N GLY A 455 11.49 -14.13 6.74
CA GLY A 455 10.94 -15.15 5.85
C GLY A 455 9.45 -15.48 6.07
N ARG A 456 8.76 -14.75 6.94
CA ARG A 456 7.30 -14.84 7.17
C ARG A 456 6.70 -13.43 7.27
N ARG A 457 5.40 -13.30 7.05
CA ARG A 457 4.67 -12.05 7.31
C ARG A 457 4.72 -11.72 8.80
N THR A 458 4.84 -10.44 9.13
CA THR A 458 4.79 -9.97 10.53
C THR A 458 3.37 -10.04 11.09
N GLY A 459 2.38 -10.02 10.18
CA GLY A 459 0.96 -10.00 10.50
C GLY A 459 0.44 -8.61 10.84
N ILE A 460 1.11 -7.55 10.34
CA ILE A 460 0.59 -6.18 10.46
C ILE A 460 -0.85 -6.12 9.93
N ASP A 461 -1.67 -5.32 10.57
CA ASP A 461 -3.05 -5.03 10.21
C ASP A 461 -3.14 -4.09 8.99
N LEU A 462 -2.54 -4.52 7.89
CA LEU A 462 -2.57 -3.91 6.57
C LEU A 462 -2.49 -5.00 5.50
N PRO A 463 -3.18 -4.83 4.37
CA PRO A 463 -3.20 -5.84 3.30
C PRO A 463 -1.87 -5.90 2.53
N SER A 464 -1.64 -7.01 1.83
CA SER A 464 -0.56 -7.17 0.86
C SER A 464 0.87 -7.14 1.41
N GLU A 465 1.08 -7.55 2.68
CA GLU A 465 2.41 -7.66 3.27
C GLU A 465 3.26 -8.76 2.58
N SER A 466 4.53 -8.45 2.28
CA SER A 466 5.50 -9.43 1.77
C SER A 466 6.13 -10.23 2.92
N ARG A 467 6.26 -11.54 2.71
CA ARG A 467 6.94 -12.41 3.67
C ARG A 467 8.47 -12.29 3.68
N GLY A 468 9.06 -11.61 2.69
CA GLY A 468 10.50 -11.66 2.50
C GLY A 468 11.01 -13.08 2.23
N ARG A 469 12.33 -13.30 2.40
CA ARG A 469 12.96 -14.59 2.17
C ARG A 469 14.22 -14.71 3.02
N VAL A 470 14.43 -15.86 3.64
CA VAL A 470 15.72 -16.22 4.26
C VAL A 470 16.42 -17.23 3.36
N GLY A 471 17.63 -16.90 2.93
CA GLY A 471 18.52 -17.81 2.22
C GLY A 471 18.92 -18.95 3.16
N GLY A 472 18.98 -20.18 2.65
CA GLY A 472 19.36 -21.35 3.44
C GLY A 472 19.21 -22.62 2.61
N ARG A 473 19.53 -23.77 3.21
CA ARG A 473 19.49 -25.07 2.51
C ARG A 473 18.10 -25.38 1.95
N ALA A 474 17.05 -25.19 2.76
CA ALA A 474 15.67 -25.44 2.33
C ALA A 474 15.25 -24.53 1.16
N PHE A 475 15.61 -23.25 1.21
CA PHE A 475 15.33 -22.32 0.11
C PHE A 475 16.05 -22.73 -1.18
N LYS A 476 17.34 -23.08 -1.08
CA LYS A 476 18.15 -23.49 -2.23
C LYS A 476 17.57 -24.76 -2.90
N ALA A 477 17.17 -25.74 -2.09
CA ALA A 477 16.54 -26.96 -2.58
C ALA A 477 15.19 -26.67 -3.27
N ALA A 478 14.33 -25.84 -2.66
CA ALA A 478 13.04 -25.46 -3.24
C ALA A 478 13.20 -24.67 -4.55
N LEU A 479 14.15 -23.74 -4.60
CA LEU A 479 14.46 -22.97 -5.80
C LEU A 479 14.95 -23.86 -6.93
N ASN A 480 15.84 -24.83 -6.61
CA ASN A 480 16.29 -25.79 -7.58
C ASN A 480 15.15 -26.67 -8.10
N ALA A 481 14.29 -27.17 -7.23
CA ALA A 481 13.13 -27.96 -7.65
C ALA A 481 12.19 -27.19 -8.59
N GLN A 482 12.07 -25.89 -8.42
CA GLN A 482 11.22 -25.01 -9.26
C GLN A 482 11.87 -24.65 -10.60
N LEU A 483 13.19 -24.41 -10.63
CA LEU A 483 13.86 -23.76 -11.76
C LEU A 483 14.86 -24.68 -12.51
N HIS A 484 15.14 -25.88 -12.02
CA HIS A 484 16.14 -26.80 -12.58
C HIS A 484 15.95 -27.00 -14.09
N ASP A 485 14.75 -27.36 -14.54
CA ASP A 485 14.47 -27.63 -15.96
C ASP A 485 14.68 -26.37 -16.82
N ALA A 486 14.25 -25.22 -16.30
CA ALA A 486 14.45 -23.94 -16.97
C ALA A 486 15.97 -23.61 -17.08
N TRP A 487 16.74 -23.81 -16.01
CA TRP A 487 18.20 -23.62 -16.05
C TRP A 487 18.88 -24.58 -17.01
N CYS A 488 18.48 -25.84 -17.04
CA CYS A 488 19.05 -26.83 -17.96
C CYS A 488 18.70 -26.52 -19.43
N ALA A 489 17.49 -26.04 -19.70
CA ALA A 489 17.12 -25.55 -21.01
C ALA A 489 17.98 -24.32 -21.41
N ARG A 490 18.15 -23.34 -20.52
CA ARG A 490 18.98 -22.15 -20.78
C ARG A 490 20.49 -22.44 -20.83
N ALA A 491 20.96 -23.45 -20.14
CA ALA A 491 22.32 -23.96 -20.28
C ALA A 491 22.64 -24.40 -21.72
N LYS A 492 21.67 -25.01 -22.40
CA LYS A 492 21.76 -25.45 -23.81
C LYS A 492 21.58 -24.27 -24.77
N THR A 493 20.46 -23.54 -24.66
CA THR A 493 20.05 -22.51 -25.64
C THR A 493 20.70 -21.15 -25.39
N GLY A 494 21.18 -20.86 -24.20
CA GLY A 494 21.63 -19.52 -23.79
C GLY A 494 20.47 -18.51 -23.69
N TYR A 495 20.82 -17.23 -23.82
CA TYR A 495 19.90 -16.08 -23.71
C TYR A 495 19.98 -15.20 -24.97
N PRO A 496 19.45 -15.65 -26.13
CA PRO A 496 19.58 -14.93 -27.40
C PRO A 496 18.90 -13.54 -27.37
N GLU A 497 17.83 -13.39 -26.58
CA GLU A 497 17.14 -12.12 -26.38
C GLU A 497 18.00 -11.07 -25.65
N VAL A 498 18.87 -11.52 -24.75
CA VAL A 498 19.83 -10.66 -24.06
C VAL A 498 21.06 -10.40 -24.92
N ALA A 499 21.51 -11.42 -25.67
CA ALA A 499 22.70 -11.34 -26.51
C ALA A 499 22.59 -10.25 -27.59
N LYS A 500 21.39 -9.94 -28.07
CA LYS A 500 21.14 -8.85 -29.04
C LYS A 500 21.51 -7.46 -28.49
N LYS A 501 21.42 -7.25 -27.17
CA LYS A 501 21.67 -5.95 -26.51
C LYS A 501 22.97 -5.95 -25.70
N ASP A 502 23.29 -7.07 -25.07
CA ASP A 502 24.46 -7.23 -24.19
C ASP A 502 25.02 -8.66 -24.31
N PRO A 503 25.92 -8.91 -25.26
CA PRO A 503 26.54 -10.23 -25.45
C PRO A 503 27.35 -10.73 -24.25
N ALA A 504 27.98 -9.82 -23.48
CA ALA A 504 28.75 -10.19 -22.31
C ALA A 504 27.87 -10.70 -21.18
N ARG A 505 26.75 -10.01 -20.92
CA ARG A 505 25.74 -10.43 -19.96
C ARG A 505 25.09 -11.77 -20.38
N ALA A 506 24.80 -11.96 -21.66
CA ALA A 506 24.23 -13.22 -22.15
C ALA A 506 25.16 -14.41 -21.89
N ARG A 507 26.47 -14.25 -22.10
CA ARG A 507 27.48 -15.28 -21.77
C ARG A 507 27.52 -15.58 -20.28
N LEU A 508 27.52 -14.54 -19.44
CA LEU A 508 27.49 -14.70 -17.98
C LEU A 508 26.24 -15.44 -17.52
N LEU A 509 25.06 -15.06 -18.01
CA LEU A 509 23.78 -15.72 -17.69
C LEU A 509 23.78 -17.20 -18.13
N LYS A 510 24.36 -17.52 -19.30
CA LYS A 510 24.51 -18.90 -19.75
C LYS A 510 25.44 -19.69 -18.81
N ALA A 511 26.55 -19.12 -18.37
CA ALA A 511 27.46 -19.75 -17.42
C ALA A 511 26.74 -20.06 -16.09
N TYR A 512 25.93 -19.12 -15.57
CA TYR A 512 25.09 -19.37 -14.38
C TYR A 512 24.05 -20.45 -14.63
N ALA A 513 23.42 -20.49 -15.81
CA ALA A 513 22.46 -21.54 -16.14
C ALA A 513 23.12 -22.94 -16.18
N VAL A 514 24.33 -23.06 -16.75
CA VAL A 514 25.11 -24.30 -16.73
C VAL A 514 25.44 -24.73 -15.30
N GLU A 515 25.93 -23.83 -14.48
CA GLU A 515 26.25 -24.12 -13.07
C GLU A 515 25.01 -24.53 -12.27
N ASN A 516 23.89 -23.79 -12.43
CA ASN A 516 22.65 -24.09 -11.72
C ASN A 516 21.96 -25.37 -12.21
N CYS A 517 22.08 -25.72 -13.51
CA CYS A 517 21.64 -27.02 -14.02
C CYS A 517 22.40 -28.17 -13.37
N ALA A 518 23.71 -28.01 -13.19
CA ALA A 518 24.56 -29.07 -12.62
C ALA A 518 24.43 -29.16 -11.08
N ALA A 519 24.35 -28.04 -10.38
CA ALA A 519 24.50 -27.99 -8.92
C ALA A 519 23.68 -26.86 -8.25
N GLY A 520 22.57 -26.43 -8.84
CA GLY A 520 21.75 -25.32 -8.32
C GLY A 520 21.11 -25.57 -6.95
N GLY A 521 20.92 -26.85 -6.57
CA GLY A 521 20.40 -27.23 -5.24
C GLY A 521 21.48 -27.31 -4.15
N LEU A 522 22.77 -27.21 -4.50
CA LEU A 522 23.85 -27.33 -3.54
C LEU A 522 24.03 -26.03 -2.74
N TYR A 523 23.91 -26.15 -1.40
CA TYR A 523 24.18 -25.06 -0.48
C TYR A 523 25.68 -25.06 -0.11
N ARG A 524 26.39 -24.05 -0.59
CA ARG A 524 27.84 -23.95 -0.49
C ARG A 524 28.29 -23.12 0.71
N GLY A 525 29.56 -23.22 1.10
CA GLY A 525 30.15 -22.35 2.12
C GLY A 525 30.03 -20.87 1.80
N GLY A 526 30.06 -20.49 0.51
CA GLY A 526 29.80 -19.12 0.06
C GLY A 526 28.36 -18.63 0.32
N ASP A 527 27.36 -19.51 0.27
CA ASP A 527 25.97 -19.17 0.60
C ASP A 527 25.84 -18.88 2.10
N GLU A 528 26.47 -19.71 2.96
CA GLU A 528 26.42 -19.56 4.41
C GLU A 528 27.12 -18.27 4.89
N VAL A 529 28.31 -17.96 4.35
CA VAL A 529 29.02 -16.73 4.75
C VAL A 529 28.27 -15.48 4.28
N ASN A 530 27.65 -15.50 3.11
CA ASN A 530 26.78 -14.42 2.67
C ASN A 530 25.54 -14.25 3.58
N LEU A 531 24.90 -15.36 3.97
CA LEU A 531 23.77 -15.33 4.91
C LEU A 531 24.16 -14.66 6.22
N ALA A 532 25.36 -14.94 6.76
CA ALA A 532 25.83 -14.41 8.04
C ALA A 532 25.89 -12.87 8.10
N ILE A 533 26.06 -12.24 6.99
CA ILE A 533 26.09 -10.76 6.90
C ILE A 533 24.83 -10.19 6.23
N GLY A 534 23.80 -11.03 6.05
CA GLY A 534 22.54 -10.63 5.44
C GLY A 534 22.64 -10.28 3.96
N GLN A 535 23.47 -11.01 3.23
CA GLN A 535 23.66 -10.92 1.78
C GLN A 535 23.16 -12.19 1.08
N GLY A 536 23.41 -12.33 -0.20
CA GLY A 536 23.03 -13.48 -1.01
C GLY A 536 21.51 -13.55 -1.22
N ASP A 537 20.90 -14.71 -0.96
CA ASP A 537 19.49 -14.99 -1.25
C ASP A 537 18.50 -14.39 -0.23
N THR A 538 18.99 -13.75 0.83
CA THR A 538 18.15 -13.19 1.91
C THR A 538 17.63 -11.81 1.53
N VAL A 539 16.32 -11.64 1.56
CA VAL A 539 15.65 -10.36 1.38
C VAL A 539 14.57 -10.16 2.44
N VAL A 540 14.47 -8.95 2.96
CA VAL A 540 13.58 -8.57 4.05
C VAL A 540 12.84 -7.27 3.74
N THR A 541 11.74 -7.03 4.43
CA THR A 541 11.09 -5.71 4.41
C THR A 541 11.63 -4.82 5.54
N PRO A 542 11.63 -3.50 5.40
CA PRO A 542 11.96 -2.57 6.49
C PRO A 542 11.13 -2.80 7.76
N LEU A 543 9.86 -3.18 7.62
CA LEU A 543 8.99 -3.54 8.75
C LEU A 543 9.50 -4.79 9.50
N GLN A 544 9.95 -5.83 8.78
CA GLN A 544 10.56 -7.00 9.39
C GLN A 544 11.83 -6.64 10.18
N VAL A 545 12.67 -5.74 9.64
CA VAL A 545 13.85 -5.26 10.35
C VAL A 545 13.45 -4.49 11.60
N ALA A 546 12.44 -3.61 11.54
CA ALA A 546 11.93 -2.88 12.70
C ALA A 546 11.38 -3.81 13.78
N THR A 547 10.64 -4.84 13.39
CA THR A 547 10.11 -5.89 14.30
C THR A 547 11.25 -6.66 14.97
N ALA A 548 12.28 -7.05 14.21
CA ALA A 548 13.43 -7.79 14.74
C ALA A 548 14.25 -6.95 15.74
N TYR A 549 14.48 -5.67 15.44
CA TYR A 549 15.15 -4.73 16.35
C TYR A 549 14.31 -4.44 17.59
N SER A 550 12.99 -4.34 17.45
CA SER A 550 12.06 -4.22 18.58
C SER A 550 12.15 -5.44 19.51
N ALA A 551 12.23 -6.65 18.97
CA ALA A 551 12.35 -7.87 19.76
C ALA A 551 13.69 -7.95 20.50
N LEU A 552 14.81 -7.55 19.88
CA LEU A 552 16.09 -7.43 20.58
C LEU A 552 16.01 -6.39 21.71
N ALA A 553 15.42 -5.24 21.43
CA ALA A 553 15.32 -4.12 22.35
C ALA A 553 14.52 -4.48 23.61
N ASN A 554 13.36 -5.11 23.47
CA ASN A 554 12.43 -5.37 24.59
C ASN A 554 12.75 -6.64 25.40
N GLY A 555 13.88 -7.30 25.14
CA GLY A 555 14.26 -8.50 25.86
C GLY A 555 13.71 -9.80 25.29
N GLY A 556 13.38 -9.82 24.00
CA GLY A 556 13.11 -11.03 23.22
C GLY A 556 11.65 -11.27 22.84
N THR A 557 10.72 -10.41 23.23
CA THR A 557 9.31 -10.56 22.83
C THR A 557 9.10 -10.08 21.40
N ILE A 558 8.49 -10.92 20.56
CA ILE A 558 8.08 -10.55 19.21
C ILE A 558 6.62 -10.14 19.26
N TRP A 559 6.38 -8.85 19.05
CA TRP A 559 5.05 -8.30 18.93
C TRP A 559 4.61 -8.30 17.45
N GLN A 560 3.33 -8.53 17.21
CA GLN A 560 2.71 -8.24 15.92
C GLN A 560 2.69 -6.72 15.73
N PRO A 561 3.25 -6.18 14.64
CA PRO A 561 3.11 -4.75 14.34
C PRO A 561 1.63 -4.38 14.19
N GLN A 562 1.22 -3.26 14.78
CA GLN A 562 -0.18 -2.86 14.82
C GLN A 562 -0.32 -1.37 14.53
N VAL A 563 -1.11 -1.03 13.51
CA VAL A 563 -1.42 0.36 13.12
C VAL A 563 -2.71 0.83 13.77
N ALA A 564 -3.75 0.01 13.78
CA ALA A 564 -5.01 0.34 14.41
C ALA A 564 -4.91 0.27 15.94
N LYS A 565 -5.60 1.19 16.62
CA LYS A 565 -5.68 1.27 18.07
C LYS A 565 -7.06 0.90 18.60
N GLY A 566 -8.11 1.25 17.88
CA GLY A 566 -9.49 0.91 18.21
C GLY A 566 -10.49 1.56 17.29
N LEU A 567 -11.75 1.24 17.52
CA LEU A 567 -12.91 1.77 16.82
C LEU A 567 -13.76 2.59 17.78
N VAL A 568 -14.24 3.74 17.33
CA VAL A 568 -15.13 4.64 18.06
C VAL A 568 -16.30 4.99 17.15
N GLY A 569 -17.53 4.77 17.61
CA GLY A 569 -18.73 5.11 16.88
C GLY A 569 -18.82 6.62 16.62
N SER A 570 -19.57 6.99 15.60
CA SER A 570 -19.86 8.39 15.29
C SER A 570 -20.65 9.11 16.42
N ASP A 571 -21.24 8.36 17.35
CA ASP A 571 -21.87 8.85 18.58
C ASP A 571 -20.90 9.03 19.76
N GLY A 572 -19.62 8.75 19.57
CA GLY A 572 -18.56 8.87 20.56
C GLY A 572 -18.38 7.66 21.47
N LYS A 573 -19.15 6.59 21.30
CA LYS A 573 -18.99 5.37 22.11
C LYS A 573 -17.81 4.54 21.57
N VAL A 574 -17.05 3.96 22.50
CA VAL A 574 -15.99 3.01 22.16
C VAL A 574 -16.63 1.69 21.72
N VAL A 575 -16.35 1.29 20.47
CA VAL A 575 -16.82 0.01 19.89
C VAL A 575 -15.82 -1.10 20.21
N THR A 576 -14.53 -0.87 19.94
CA THR A 576 -13.47 -1.87 20.16
C THR A 576 -12.14 -1.20 20.48
N VAL A 577 -11.36 -1.84 21.36
CA VAL A 577 -9.96 -1.50 21.63
C VAL A 577 -9.09 -2.68 21.21
N PHE A 578 -8.15 -2.46 20.31
CA PHE A 578 -7.24 -3.50 19.86
C PHE A 578 -6.05 -3.63 20.84
N SER A 579 -5.87 -4.83 21.39
CA SER A 579 -4.78 -5.13 22.30
C SER A 579 -3.51 -5.61 21.57
N PRO A 580 -2.32 -5.27 22.06
CA PRO A 580 -1.06 -5.78 21.52
C PRO A 580 -1.02 -7.31 21.52
N LYS A 581 -0.57 -7.91 20.42
CA LYS A 581 -0.51 -9.36 20.25
C LYS A 581 0.93 -9.85 20.21
N LYS A 582 1.28 -10.71 21.15
CA LYS A 582 2.56 -11.42 21.16
C LYS A 582 2.51 -12.59 20.17
N THR A 583 3.49 -12.66 19.25
CA THR A 583 3.59 -13.71 18.23
C THR A 583 4.73 -14.69 18.46
N GLY A 584 5.65 -14.37 19.39
CA GLY A 584 6.76 -15.25 19.69
C GLY A 584 7.71 -14.67 20.75
N THR A 585 8.77 -15.44 21.01
CA THR A 585 9.88 -15.05 21.88
C THR A 585 11.17 -15.53 21.27
N LEU A 586 12.21 -14.70 21.28
CA LEU A 586 13.53 -15.08 20.78
C LEU A 586 14.13 -16.21 21.67
N PRO A 587 14.70 -17.24 21.08
CA PRO A 587 15.41 -18.31 21.79
C PRO A 587 16.83 -17.86 22.18
N VAL A 588 16.91 -16.73 22.89
CA VAL A 588 18.18 -16.09 23.32
C VAL A 588 18.07 -15.74 24.79
N SER A 589 19.09 -16.07 25.58
CA SER A 589 19.08 -15.78 27.00
C SER A 589 18.98 -14.29 27.30
N LYS A 590 18.35 -13.94 28.43
CA LYS A 590 18.23 -12.52 28.87
C LYS A 590 19.60 -11.84 28.98
N ALA A 591 20.64 -12.58 29.45
CA ALA A 591 22.01 -12.07 29.57
C ALA A 591 22.60 -11.74 28.18
N ASN A 592 22.43 -12.65 27.18
CA ASN A 592 22.91 -12.42 25.82
C ASN A 592 22.17 -11.26 25.13
N LEU A 593 20.84 -11.13 25.34
CA LEU A 593 20.09 -10.00 24.83
C LEU A 593 20.54 -8.68 25.46
N ALA A 594 20.82 -8.66 26.78
CA ALA A 594 21.36 -7.47 27.45
C ALA A 594 22.77 -7.11 26.93
N PHE A 595 23.64 -8.11 26.76
CA PHE A 595 24.96 -7.93 26.15
C PHE A 595 24.84 -7.33 24.73
N LEU A 596 23.97 -7.89 23.89
CA LEU A 596 23.79 -7.40 22.53
C LEU A 596 23.29 -5.95 22.50
N ARG A 597 22.31 -5.57 23.35
CA ARG A 597 21.87 -4.17 23.46
C ARG A 597 23.03 -3.22 23.77
N ASN A 598 23.90 -3.61 24.70
CA ASN A 598 25.07 -2.84 25.06
C ASN A 598 26.11 -2.81 23.92
N ALA A 599 26.37 -3.95 23.27
CA ALA A 599 27.31 -4.04 22.15
C ALA A 599 26.87 -3.14 20.97
N PHE A 600 25.58 -3.13 20.63
CA PHE A 600 25.06 -2.26 19.57
C PHE A 600 25.04 -0.78 19.94
N SER A 601 25.04 -0.39 21.23
CA SER A 601 25.20 1.01 21.64
C SER A 601 26.60 1.57 21.33
N GLN A 602 27.61 0.70 21.24
CA GLN A 602 28.98 1.09 20.87
C GLN A 602 29.07 1.59 19.43
N VAL A 603 28.13 1.21 18.57
CA VAL A 603 28.07 1.69 17.16
C VAL A 603 27.98 3.22 17.09
N THR A 604 27.26 3.85 18.02
CA THR A 604 27.07 5.31 18.03
C THR A 604 27.95 6.03 19.05
N SER A 605 28.36 5.32 20.12
CA SER A 605 29.07 5.95 21.26
C SER A 605 30.60 5.87 21.18
N GLN A 606 31.15 4.85 20.53
CA GLN A 606 32.60 4.68 20.43
C GLN A 606 33.15 5.29 19.13
N SER A 607 34.33 5.91 19.21
CA SER A 607 34.93 6.59 18.05
C SER A 607 35.21 5.69 16.85
N TYR A 608 35.43 4.40 17.10
CA TYR A 608 35.57 3.36 16.05
C TYR A 608 34.23 2.84 15.50
N GLY A 609 33.11 3.22 16.12
CA GLY A 609 31.79 2.75 15.72
C GLY A 609 31.32 3.36 14.40
N THR A 610 30.71 2.53 13.53
CA THR A 610 30.26 2.97 12.19
C THR A 610 29.19 4.05 12.21
N GLY A 611 28.47 4.24 13.32
CA GLY A 611 27.46 5.28 13.52
C GLY A 611 27.92 6.47 14.36
N TYR A 612 29.21 6.52 14.78
CA TYR A 612 29.73 7.56 15.66
C TYR A 612 29.62 8.97 15.06
N ASN A 613 30.16 9.18 13.87
CA ASN A 613 30.16 10.50 13.23
C ASN A 613 28.74 11.08 13.03
N PRO A 614 27.73 10.34 12.52
CA PRO A 614 26.37 10.84 12.45
C PRO A 614 25.78 11.25 13.80
N PHE A 615 26.17 10.59 14.91
CA PHE A 615 25.66 10.85 16.26
C PHE A 615 26.55 11.76 17.11
N LYS A 616 27.67 12.25 16.59
CA LYS A 616 28.53 13.20 17.28
C LYS A 616 27.74 14.44 17.70
N GLY A 617 27.75 14.77 19.01
CA GLY A 617 26.99 15.87 19.60
C GLY A 617 25.52 15.56 19.93
N PHE A 618 25.04 14.33 19.66
CA PHE A 618 23.77 13.86 20.21
C PHE A 618 23.95 13.51 21.72
N PRO A 619 22.99 13.76 22.62
CA PRO A 619 23.13 13.52 24.05
C PRO A 619 23.07 12.03 24.43
N LEU A 620 24.04 11.23 23.94
CA LEU A 620 24.09 9.77 24.15
C LEU A 620 24.21 9.36 25.64
N GLY A 621 24.67 10.25 26.51
CA GLY A 621 24.67 10.00 27.96
C GLY A 621 23.27 9.92 28.55
N GLN A 622 22.32 10.68 28.03
CA GLN A 622 20.92 10.70 28.47
C GLN A 622 20.06 9.74 27.64
N ILE A 623 20.33 9.66 26.34
CA ILE A 623 19.58 8.86 25.38
C ILE A 623 20.58 7.97 24.60
N PRO A 624 21.09 6.90 25.21
CA PRO A 624 21.99 5.99 24.52
C PRO A 624 21.23 5.31 23.35
N VAL A 625 21.82 5.33 22.17
CA VAL A 625 21.23 4.76 20.94
C VAL A 625 21.99 3.50 20.55
N ALA A 626 21.34 2.36 20.55
CA ALA A 626 21.85 1.13 19.96
C ALA A 626 21.53 1.13 18.46
N ALA A 627 22.54 0.82 17.64
CA ALA A 627 22.43 0.95 16.19
C ALA A 627 23.18 -0.12 15.43
N LYS A 628 22.83 -0.29 14.16
CA LYS A 628 23.63 -1.01 13.18
C LYS A 628 23.49 -0.36 11.80
N THR A 629 24.62 -0.01 11.21
CA THR A 629 24.70 0.39 9.81
C THR A 629 24.65 -0.83 8.89
N GLY A 630 24.01 -0.69 7.74
CA GLY A 630 24.04 -1.67 6.67
C GLY A 630 24.36 -1.00 5.34
N THR A 631 25.14 -1.69 4.52
CA THR A 631 25.45 -1.31 3.13
C THR A 631 25.20 -2.54 2.29
N GLY A 632 23.99 -2.65 1.74
CA GLY A 632 23.55 -3.80 0.95
C GLY A 632 24.17 -3.73 -0.45
N GLN A 633 24.96 -4.73 -0.79
CA GLN A 633 25.45 -4.87 -2.16
C GLN A 633 24.28 -5.35 -3.03
N ALA A 634 24.11 -4.72 -4.18
CA ALA A 634 23.16 -5.13 -5.18
C ALA A 634 23.84 -5.84 -6.35
N SER A 635 23.12 -6.72 -7.03
CA SER A 635 23.63 -7.41 -8.21
C SER A 635 23.52 -6.53 -9.47
N GLY A 636 24.37 -6.78 -10.45
CA GLY A 636 24.37 -6.06 -11.73
C GLY A 636 24.83 -4.61 -11.60
N ASN A 637 24.16 -3.68 -12.28
CA ASN A 637 24.50 -2.26 -12.31
C ASN A 637 23.80 -1.44 -11.19
N GLN A 638 23.26 -2.09 -10.17
CA GLN A 638 22.62 -1.41 -9.06
C GLN A 638 23.68 -0.94 -8.05
N GLN A 639 23.44 0.23 -7.48
CA GLN A 639 24.29 0.81 -6.43
C GLN A 639 23.88 0.26 -5.06
N SER A 640 24.75 0.40 -4.05
CA SER A 640 24.52 -0.12 -2.72
C SER A 640 23.31 0.52 -2.02
N THR A 641 22.58 -0.28 -1.25
CA THR A 641 21.42 0.13 -0.44
C THR A 641 21.86 0.53 0.96
N SER A 642 21.51 1.73 1.36
CA SER A 642 21.77 2.28 2.69
C SER A 642 20.75 1.77 3.70
N TRP A 643 21.23 1.26 4.85
CA TRP A 643 20.39 0.88 5.99
C TRP A 643 20.91 1.47 7.29
N PHE A 644 20.00 1.91 8.14
CA PHE A 644 20.31 2.22 9.52
C PHE A 644 19.16 1.76 10.41
N ALA A 645 19.44 0.76 11.24
CA ALA A 645 18.46 0.15 12.13
C ALA A 645 18.86 0.39 13.60
N THR A 646 17.94 0.87 14.43
CA THR A 646 18.24 1.38 15.77
C THR A 646 17.13 1.11 16.76
N PHE A 647 17.47 1.24 18.04
CA PHE A 647 16.51 1.44 19.11
C PHE A 647 17.09 2.36 20.20
N ALA A 648 16.22 3.07 20.88
CA ALA A 648 16.60 4.01 21.94
C ALA A 648 15.51 4.17 23.03
N PRO A 649 15.88 4.51 24.30
CA PRO A 649 17.24 4.45 24.84
C PRO A 649 17.72 2.99 24.94
N ALA A 650 19.02 2.71 24.72
CA ALA A 650 19.52 1.33 24.70
C ALA A 650 19.40 0.59 26.06
N ASN A 651 19.44 1.35 27.16
CA ASN A 651 19.31 0.83 28.53
C ASN A 651 17.84 0.62 28.97
N LYS A 652 16.90 1.40 28.43
CA LYS A 652 15.45 1.29 28.68
C LYS A 652 14.68 1.51 27.37
N PRO A 653 14.73 0.56 26.43
CA PRO A 653 14.23 0.75 25.09
C PRO A 653 12.74 1.11 25.03
N LYS A 654 12.43 2.13 24.23
CA LYS A 654 11.06 2.57 23.95
C LYS A 654 10.74 2.53 22.47
N TYR A 655 11.65 3.01 21.62
CA TYR A 655 11.37 3.15 20.18
C TYR A 655 12.44 2.47 19.34
N ALA A 656 12.03 1.70 18.36
CA ALA A 656 12.87 1.25 17.25
C ALA A 656 12.63 2.16 16.05
N VAL A 657 13.72 2.60 15.41
CA VAL A 657 13.68 3.42 14.19
C VAL A 657 14.56 2.76 13.14
N VAL A 658 13.96 2.42 12.01
CA VAL A 658 14.67 1.81 10.87
C VAL A 658 14.45 2.66 9.64
N MET A 659 15.52 3.00 8.94
CA MET A 659 15.47 3.68 7.65
C MET A 659 16.32 2.95 6.62
N MET A 660 15.76 2.80 5.41
CA MET A 660 16.41 2.23 4.26
C MET A 660 16.28 3.18 3.07
N VAL A 661 17.35 3.35 2.31
CA VAL A 661 17.34 4.03 1.00
C VAL A 661 18.01 3.14 -0.03
N SER A 662 17.23 2.65 -0.97
CA SER A 662 17.70 1.83 -2.09
C SER A 662 18.67 2.64 -2.98
N GLN A 663 19.75 2.02 -3.43
CA GLN A 663 20.78 2.69 -4.24
C GLN A 663 21.25 4.04 -3.65
N GLY A 664 21.24 4.12 -2.30
CA GLY A 664 21.53 5.35 -1.54
C GLY A 664 22.92 5.38 -0.91
N GLY A 665 23.80 4.41 -1.19
CA GLY A 665 25.15 4.37 -0.65
C GLY A 665 25.25 3.69 0.71
N THR A 666 25.98 4.29 1.66
CA THR A 666 26.27 3.69 2.96
C THR A 666 25.23 4.08 4.03
N GLY A 667 25.00 3.17 5.00
CA GLY A 667 24.11 3.44 6.12
C GLY A 667 24.51 4.66 6.95
N ALA A 668 25.80 4.82 7.21
CA ALA A 668 26.37 5.96 7.96
C ALA A 668 26.20 7.29 7.20
N GLY A 669 26.40 7.28 5.88
CA GLY A 669 26.36 8.50 5.06
C GLY A 669 24.96 9.02 4.77
N THR A 670 23.99 8.13 4.58
CA THR A 670 22.65 8.46 4.09
C THR A 670 21.58 8.33 5.17
N SER A 671 21.31 7.11 5.67
CA SER A 671 20.18 6.86 6.56
C SER A 671 20.43 7.34 8.01
N ALA A 672 21.64 7.21 8.54
CA ALA A 672 21.95 7.52 9.94
C ALA A 672 21.72 8.99 10.33
N PRO A 673 22.08 10.00 9.52
CA PRO A 673 21.80 11.40 9.88
C PRO A 673 20.31 11.71 10.00
N SER A 674 19.49 11.13 9.12
CA SER A 674 18.03 11.31 9.15
C SER A 674 17.38 10.57 10.33
N VAL A 675 17.84 9.36 10.67
CA VAL A 675 17.37 8.64 11.89
C VAL A 675 17.72 9.43 13.16
N ARG A 676 18.90 10.05 13.22
CA ARG A 676 19.25 10.96 14.31
C ARG A 676 18.22 12.09 14.44
N LYS A 677 17.84 12.73 13.33
CA LYS A 677 16.83 13.79 13.31
C LYS A 677 15.45 13.31 13.78
N ILE A 678 15.09 12.08 13.46
CA ILE A 678 13.86 11.46 13.98
C ILE A 678 13.94 11.33 15.50
N TYR A 679 15.07 10.87 16.06
CA TYR A 679 15.25 10.82 17.52
C TYR A 679 15.29 12.21 18.17
N GLU A 680 15.92 13.21 17.54
CA GLU A 680 15.88 14.59 17.98
C GLU A 680 14.43 15.08 18.12
N ALA A 681 13.58 14.77 17.16
CA ALA A 681 12.15 15.11 17.21
C ALA A 681 11.39 14.33 18.29
N ILE A 682 11.62 13.01 18.40
CA ILE A 682 10.95 12.17 19.42
C ILE A 682 11.27 12.63 20.85
N TYR A 683 12.52 13.00 21.12
CA TYR A 683 12.97 13.34 22.48
C TYR A 683 13.09 14.85 22.75
N GLY A 684 12.77 15.70 21.76
CA GLY A 684 12.89 17.15 21.90
C GLY A 684 14.34 17.61 22.02
N VAL A 685 15.28 16.98 21.26
CA VAL A 685 16.70 17.32 21.32
C VAL A 685 17.00 18.53 20.43
N THR A 686 17.68 19.53 21.01
CA THR A 686 18.25 20.67 20.27
C THR A 686 19.73 20.80 20.60
N GLY A 687 20.61 20.53 19.63
CA GLY A 687 22.04 20.39 19.85
C GLY A 687 22.34 19.21 20.77
N SER A 688 22.86 19.46 22.00
CA SER A 688 23.09 18.45 23.03
C SER A 688 22.07 18.51 24.19
N THR A 689 21.08 19.41 24.12
CA THR A 689 20.08 19.62 25.17
C THR A 689 18.82 18.82 24.88
N VAL A 690 18.29 18.15 25.91
CA VAL A 690 17.01 17.40 25.86
C VAL A 690 15.95 18.25 26.55
N ASP A 691 14.89 18.62 25.79
CA ASP A 691 13.73 19.31 26.33
C ASP A 691 12.46 18.50 25.91
N PRO A 692 11.89 17.72 26.82
CA PRO A 692 10.70 16.92 26.52
C PRO A 692 9.49 17.73 26.04
N LYS A 693 9.42 19.03 26.35
CA LYS A 693 8.35 19.93 25.88
C LYS A 693 8.43 20.21 24.38
N LYS A 694 9.62 20.01 23.78
CA LYS A 694 9.85 20.14 22.33
C LYS A 694 9.68 18.80 21.60
N SER A 695 9.32 17.75 22.29
CA SER A 695 8.97 16.46 21.65
C SER A 695 7.79 16.65 20.70
N VAL A 696 7.87 16.02 19.53
CA VAL A 696 6.73 15.96 18.57
C VAL A 696 5.60 15.08 19.11
N LEU A 697 5.92 14.15 20.02
CA LEU A 697 4.93 13.37 20.76
C LEU A 697 4.36 14.21 21.89
N VAL A 698 3.09 14.50 21.84
CA VAL A 698 2.40 15.29 22.87
C VAL A 698 2.52 14.58 24.22
N GLY A 699 3.06 15.27 25.22
CA GLY A 699 3.36 14.69 26.54
C GLY A 699 4.61 13.79 26.55
N GLY A 700 5.41 13.77 25.48
CA GLY A 700 6.67 13.02 25.39
C GLY A 700 6.53 11.50 25.21
N ALA A 701 5.29 11.01 24.99
CA ALA A 701 5.02 9.58 24.79
C ALA A 701 3.74 9.39 23.95
N PRO A 702 3.58 8.21 23.30
CA PRO A 702 2.33 7.85 22.64
C PRO A 702 1.15 7.83 23.64
N SER A 703 -0.03 8.25 23.17
CA SER A 703 -1.24 8.18 23.99
C SER A 703 -1.62 6.73 24.31
N ALA A 704 -1.89 6.44 25.57
CA ALA A 704 -2.39 5.12 25.98
C ALA A 704 -3.91 4.97 25.77
N LYS A 705 -4.65 6.10 25.73
CA LYS A 705 -6.12 6.12 25.65
C LYS A 705 -6.58 6.40 24.22
N LEU A 706 -7.79 5.95 23.90
CA LEU A 706 -8.49 6.42 22.72
C LEU A 706 -8.85 7.90 22.86
N PRO A 707 -8.85 8.69 21.79
CA PRO A 707 -9.31 10.07 21.80
C PRO A 707 -10.82 10.13 22.05
N THR A 708 -11.28 11.27 22.57
CA THR A 708 -12.71 11.53 22.74
C THR A 708 -13.31 11.95 21.39
N VAL A 709 -14.46 11.38 21.04
CA VAL A 709 -15.35 11.85 19.99
C VAL A 709 -16.64 12.32 20.67
N ARG A 710 -17.15 13.48 20.30
CA ARG A 710 -18.42 13.99 20.83
C ARG A 710 -19.60 13.22 20.25
N SER A 711 -20.76 13.35 20.86
CA SER A 711 -22.01 12.72 20.39
C SER A 711 -22.47 13.24 19.02
N ASP A 712 -21.96 14.39 18.58
CA ASP A 712 -22.18 14.95 17.24
C ASP A 712 -21.18 14.43 16.18
N GLY A 713 -20.34 13.47 16.54
CA GLY A 713 -19.31 12.90 15.68
C GLY A 713 -18.04 13.74 15.55
N THR A 714 -17.88 14.81 16.34
CA THR A 714 -16.70 15.67 16.26
C THR A 714 -15.54 15.10 17.10
N PRO A 715 -14.38 14.75 16.49
CA PRO A 715 -13.20 14.33 17.25
C PRO A 715 -12.62 15.51 18.05
N VAL A 716 -12.17 15.24 19.30
CA VAL A 716 -11.52 16.22 20.17
C VAL A 716 -10.02 15.95 20.19
N TYR A 717 -9.21 16.93 19.82
CA TYR A 717 -7.74 16.80 19.76
C TYR A 717 -7.01 18.07 20.17
N PRO A 718 -5.74 17.97 20.59
CA PRO A 718 -4.92 19.13 20.92
C PRO A 718 -4.75 20.08 19.74
N GLY A 719 -4.98 21.40 19.97
CA GLY A 719 -4.89 22.40 18.91
C GLY A 719 -6.13 22.53 18.02
N MET A 720 -7.22 21.84 18.36
CA MET A 720 -8.49 22.01 17.68
C MET A 720 -8.95 23.48 17.75
N PRO A 721 -9.41 24.11 16.64
CA PRO A 721 -9.97 25.46 16.65
C PRO A 721 -11.10 25.56 17.68
N LYS A 722 -11.08 26.57 18.56
CA LYS A 722 -12.09 26.75 19.62
C LYS A 722 -13.48 27.12 19.09
N THR A 723 -13.60 27.49 17.82
CA THR A 723 -14.85 27.80 17.13
C THR A 723 -14.93 27.05 15.81
N ILE A 724 -15.64 25.93 15.81
CA ILE A 724 -16.38 25.58 14.60
C ILE A 724 -17.64 26.44 14.71
N ALA A 725 -17.65 27.61 14.06
CA ALA A 725 -18.88 28.38 13.89
C ALA A 725 -19.84 27.43 13.15
N ALA A 726 -20.91 27.04 13.82
CA ALA A 726 -22.02 26.38 13.15
C ALA A 726 -22.35 27.24 11.93
N ALA A 727 -22.29 26.65 10.73
CA ALA A 727 -22.74 27.32 9.53
C ALA A 727 -24.18 27.76 9.81
N LYS A 728 -24.40 29.08 9.92
CA LYS A 728 -25.75 29.63 10.05
C LYS A 728 -26.56 29.08 8.88
N PRO A 729 -27.78 28.59 9.11
CA PRO A 729 -28.68 28.28 8.01
C PRO A 729 -28.83 29.54 7.16
N VAL A 730 -28.53 29.43 5.87
CA VAL A 730 -28.77 30.49 4.91
C VAL A 730 -30.29 30.60 4.76
N THR A 731 -30.87 31.57 5.46
CA THR A 731 -32.24 32.01 5.20
C THR A 731 -32.24 32.68 3.82
N PRO A 732 -33.20 32.37 2.93
CA PRO A 732 -33.26 33.02 1.64
C PRO A 732 -33.59 34.50 1.87
N ALA A 733 -32.66 35.39 1.50
CA ALA A 733 -32.89 36.83 1.49
C ALA A 733 -33.82 37.18 0.34
N GLY A 734 -34.95 37.74 0.70
CA GLY A 734 -35.91 38.32 -0.23
C GLY A 734 -35.29 39.47 -1.03
N ALA A 735 -35.71 39.56 -2.26
CA ALA A 735 -35.35 40.60 -3.20
C ALA A 735 -35.75 42.01 -2.71
N THR A 736 -34.79 42.93 -2.61
CA THR A 736 -35.04 44.37 -2.75
C THR A 736 -33.79 45.11 -3.25
N GLY A 737 -33.92 45.74 -4.39
CA GLY A 737 -33.44 47.11 -4.69
C GLY A 737 -31.97 47.33 -5.03
N ALA A 738 -31.76 47.61 -6.29
CA ALA A 738 -30.54 48.15 -6.88
C ALA A 738 -30.12 49.50 -6.32
N THR A 739 -28.82 49.74 -6.14
CA THR A 739 -28.15 50.99 -6.52
C THR A 739 -26.65 50.76 -6.69
N GLY A 740 -26.07 51.34 -7.73
CA GLY A 740 -24.72 51.11 -8.23
C GLY A 740 -23.61 51.81 -7.47
N ALA A 741 -22.41 51.31 -7.66
CA ALA A 741 -21.15 52.08 -7.64
C ALA A 741 -20.01 51.31 -8.30
N ALA A 742 -19.41 51.98 -9.20
CA ALA A 742 -18.15 51.95 -9.95
C ALA A 742 -17.07 50.89 -9.65
N ALA A 743 -16.55 50.34 -10.75
CA ALA A 743 -15.32 49.54 -10.84
C ALA A 743 -14.05 50.42 -10.82
N PRO A 744 -12.92 49.93 -10.30
CA PRO A 744 -11.61 50.48 -10.68
C PRO A 744 -10.89 49.59 -11.70
N LYS A 745 -10.20 50.28 -12.60
CA LYS A 745 -9.41 49.79 -13.74
C LYS A 745 -8.12 49.04 -13.32
N PRO A 746 -7.60 48.16 -14.18
CA PRO A 746 -6.32 47.54 -13.97
C PRO A 746 -5.14 48.39 -14.44
N SER A 747 -4.03 48.33 -13.71
CA SER A 747 -2.74 48.89 -14.12
C SER A 747 -1.88 47.84 -14.81
N SER A 748 -1.42 48.23 -16.01
CA SER A 748 -0.46 47.52 -16.85
C SER A 748 0.98 47.77 -16.39
N THR A 749 1.82 46.75 -16.36
CA THR A 749 3.24 46.93 -16.70
C THR A 749 3.76 45.69 -17.41
N SER A 750 4.21 45.95 -18.61
CA SER A 750 4.88 45.07 -19.55
C SER A 750 6.35 44.89 -19.19
N THR A 751 6.92 43.70 -19.42
CA THR A 751 8.20 43.58 -20.13
C THR A 751 8.35 42.18 -20.72
N GLY A 752 8.53 42.16 -22.02
CA GLY A 752 8.72 40.92 -22.78
C GLY A 752 10.17 40.48 -22.84
N MET A 753 10.34 39.21 -23.18
CA MET A 753 11.52 38.78 -23.92
C MET A 753 11.19 37.54 -24.76
N LEU A 754 11.25 37.72 -26.07
CA LEU A 754 11.21 36.67 -27.11
C LEU A 754 12.56 35.92 -27.11
N VAL A 755 12.55 34.62 -27.26
CA VAL A 755 13.58 33.90 -28.03
C VAL A 755 12.93 32.73 -28.78
N ALA A 756 13.36 32.56 -30.01
CA ALA A 756 12.80 31.84 -31.13
C ALA A 756 13.06 30.32 -31.15
N LEU A 757 12.13 29.68 -31.84
CA LEU A 757 12.25 28.31 -32.39
C LEU A 757 13.32 28.23 -33.51
N PRO A 758 13.85 27.03 -33.84
CA PRO A 758 13.55 26.58 -35.20
C PRO A 758 13.00 25.13 -35.29
N LEU A 759 12.09 25.01 -36.24
CA LEU A 759 11.59 23.79 -36.87
C LEU A 759 12.69 23.00 -37.57
N LEU A 760 12.56 21.67 -37.57
CA LEU A 760 13.00 20.82 -38.71
C LEU A 760 12.04 19.67 -38.91
N LEU A 761 11.50 19.63 -40.10
CA LEU A 761 10.70 18.59 -40.74
C LEU A 761 11.54 17.35 -41.09
N GLY A 762 10.92 16.18 -41.09
CA GLY A 762 11.45 15.00 -41.73
C GLY A 762 10.42 13.87 -41.79
N ALA A 763 9.81 13.71 -42.95
CA ALA A 763 8.81 12.70 -43.30
C ALA A 763 9.45 11.33 -43.56
N GLY A 764 8.65 10.25 -43.44
CA GLY A 764 9.00 8.93 -43.97
C GLY A 764 7.99 7.84 -43.62
N LEU A 765 7.10 7.59 -44.53
CA LEU A 765 6.16 6.45 -44.63
C LEU A 765 6.86 5.08 -44.65
N VAL A 766 6.24 4.02 -44.15
CA VAL A 766 5.72 2.87 -44.90
C VAL A 766 5.27 1.76 -43.90
N GLY A 767 4.06 1.29 -44.09
CA GLY A 767 3.43 0.24 -43.29
C GLY A 767 3.84 -1.19 -43.71
N ARG A 768 3.52 -2.13 -42.83
CA ARG A 768 3.15 -3.50 -43.20
C ARG A 768 2.45 -4.23 -42.06
N ARG A 769 1.26 -4.75 -42.37
CA ARG A 769 0.49 -5.73 -41.59
C ARG A 769 1.27 -7.03 -41.41
N ALA A 770 1.26 -7.60 -40.18
CA ALA A 770 1.50 -9.02 -40.01
C ALA A 770 0.65 -9.57 -38.84
N ARG A 771 0.14 -10.76 -39.08
CA ARG A 771 -0.87 -11.53 -38.34
C ARG A 771 -0.47 -11.87 -36.90
N ARG A 772 -1.46 -11.83 -36.00
CA ARG A 772 -1.40 -12.37 -34.64
C ARG A 772 -1.34 -13.92 -34.68
N SER A 773 -0.28 -14.49 -34.07
CA SER A 773 -0.29 -15.85 -33.58
C SER A 773 -0.29 -15.82 -32.04
N LYS A 774 -1.23 -16.55 -31.44
CA LYS A 774 -1.31 -16.75 -29.99
C LYS A 774 -0.06 -17.53 -29.52
N ARG A 775 0.73 -16.98 -28.59
CA ARG A 775 1.76 -17.71 -27.84
C ARG A 775 1.34 -17.83 -26.38
N PRO A 776 1.70 -18.92 -25.69
CA PRO A 776 1.40 -19.13 -24.29
C PRO A 776 2.17 -18.13 -23.42
N ARG A 777 1.59 -17.72 -22.26
CA ARG A 777 2.25 -16.84 -21.29
C ARG A 777 3.42 -17.57 -20.66
N GLU A 778 4.63 -17.09 -20.91
CA GLU A 778 5.82 -17.45 -20.12
C GLU A 778 5.74 -16.83 -18.71
N PRO A 779 6.24 -17.53 -17.69
CA PRO A 779 6.32 -16.99 -16.35
C PRO A 779 7.34 -15.84 -16.30
N ASP A 780 6.98 -14.78 -15.59
CA ASP A 780 7.71 -13.52 -15.47
C ASP A 780 9.07 -13.72 -14.76
N VAL A 781 10.14 -13.76 -15.53
CA VAL A 781 11.54 -13.97 -15.08
C VAL A 781 12.14 -12.68 -14.49
N ARG A 782 11.35 -11.86 -13.79
CA ARG A 782 11.85 -10.62 -13.15
C ARG A 782 12.42 -10.82 -11.74
N LEU A 783 12.82 -12.03 -11.39
CA LEU A 783 13.36 -12.34 -10.04
C LEU A 783 14.88 -12.15 -9.91
N TRP A 784 15.58 -11.67 -10.97
CA TRP A 784 17.04 -11.56 -10.93
C TRP A 784 17.57 -10.35 -11.75
N SER A 785 17.11 -9.15 -11.45
CA SER A 785 17.79 -7.93 -11.92
C SER A 785 18.08 -6.99 -10.76
#